data_0786140c9278d6ad095a0d735c921925
#
_entry.id   0786140c9278d6ad095a0d735c921925
#
_cell.length_a   1.000
_cell.length_b   1.000
_cell.length_c   1.000
_cell.angle_alpha   90.00
_cell.angle_beta   90.00
_cell.angle_gamma   90.00
#
_symmetry.space_group_name_H-M   'P 1'
#
loop_
_entity.id
_entity.type
_entity.pdbx_description
1 polymer ?
#
loop_
_entity_poly.entity_id
_entity_poly.type
_entity_poly.pdbx_seq_one_letter_code
_entity_poly.pdbx_strand_id
1 'polypeptide(L)'
;MTWADSVPNLLIGLREGLEAGLVVTILLAAVRKTATAQAEGDGEARVSTAPIWLGVLAAVTLAGAFAAVLTFSVSVLSSAGQEAVGGILSVLAVGLVTAMIFWMRRTAATLSAHLRGEVARAAAIGTGALTITAFLAVGREGLETTLFLWTAARASGQTVAPLAGAGIGIAAAVVLCWLLYRRAVHLNVGVFFNRTAIALIVIAAGVLAYGLGDLQDANLLPGHAWIAFDLTAHIDPTSWWASIITGITELSPKMTVLQVSAYLAYLVVVIPAFVNAGRAVRPAASREAAGPSPSASLGRWERLAGGRPWTVAGVLVVVPALAAGAAIAAMPAAATGTVNAVTVSRAECAPEFSSAESGDQTFTVANNSGLAGEINLDNAGGAVVGEIETLGPGTDAPLTATLGAGTYTFRCFMGSQAATASQPVTVSATTKAAAPTPVAVKPVTLNELTPPNDLYQKYAAAQLTDLAADVEKLQRDLGKNDIAQAKQDWLPAQQAWERVGASYDSFGDLGLAVDGLAGGLPNGVNDKSFTGLHRLEYGLWAGQPARELLPVADALAKNVATVAKNLTTDDLAGDPTQLPLRVHEIIEDALRDHLSGVDDYGAGAAYAMTYADTQVDRVVLSCEAALINARDPGLVATAESELGTLDRALLATRASGGQWQSLTAVTLAQRQRVDAGIGALLETLATVPDLLEVPPAH
;
A
#
# COMPACT_ATOMS: atom_id res chain seq x y z
N MET A 1 -23.66 0.83 3.20
CA MET A 1 -23.63 0.15 1.88
C MET A 1 -24.16 1.13 0.86
N THR A 2 -23.31 1.66 0.02
CA THR A 2 -23.72 2.54 -1.06
C THR A 2 -23.83 1.70 -2.33
N TRP A 3 -25.01 1.71 -2.97
CA TRP A 3 -25.24 1.02 -4.24
C TRP A 3 -24.33 1.54 -5.37
N ALA A 4 -23.72 2.69 -5.18
CA ALA A 4 -22.80 3.30 -6.11
C ALA A 4 -21.57 2.42 -6.39
N ASP A 5 -21.04 1.74 -5.38
CA ASP A 5 -19.88 0.84 -5.49
C ASP A 5 -20.15 -0.41 -6.33
N SER A 6 -21.44 -0.71 -6.59
CA SER A 6 -21.86 -1.83 -7.44
C SER A 6 -21.86 -1.49 -8.94
N VAL A 7 -21.91 -0.20 -9.31
CA VAL A 7 -22.13 0.23 -10.70
C VAL A 7 -20.96 -0.09 -11.63
N PRO A 8 -19.68 0.17 -11.28
CA PRO A 8 -18.54 -0.22 -12.10
C PRO A 8 -18.49 -1.72 -12.36
N ASN A 9 -18.69 -2.50 -11.30
CA ASN A 9 -18.65 -3.96 -11.36
C ASN A 9 -19.83 -4.55 -12.14
N LEU A 10 -21.01 -3.92 -12.08
CA LEU A 10 -22.15 -4.27 -12.95
C LEU A 10 -21.82 -4.04 -14.42
N LEU A 11 -21.21 -2.91 -14.77
CA LEU A 11 -20.81 -2.61 -16.15
C LEU A 11 -19.73 -3.56 -16.66
N ILE A 12 -18.74 -3.88 -15.83
CA ILE A 12 -17.70 -4.88 -16.13
C ILE A 12 -18.35 -6.25 -16.32
N GLY A 13 -19.14 -6.73 -15.38
CA GLY A 13 -19.81 -8.03 -15.44
C GLY A 13 -20.78 -8.16 -16.62
N LEU A 14 -21.52 -7.09 -16.94
CA LEU A 14 -22.41 -7.05 -18.11
C LEU A 14 -21.61 -7.16 -19.41
N ARG A 15 -20.51 -6.43 -19.53
CA ARG A 15 -19.69 -6.41 -20.74
C ARG A 15 -18.98 -7.72 -20.95
N GLU A 16 -18.19 -8.18 -19.97
CA GLU A 16 -17.41 -9.41 -20.07
C GLU A 16 -18.32 -10.64 -20.19
N GLY A 17 -19.46 -10.62 -19.46
CA GLY A 17 -20.49 -11.64 -19.60
C GLY A 17 -21.12 -11.66 -20.99
N LEU A 18 -21.31 -10.51 -21.65
CA LEU A 18 -21.77 -10.45 -23.05
C LEU A 18 -20.68 -10.94 -24.02
N GLU A 19 -19.40 -10.63 -23.80
CA GLU A 19 -18.31 -11.12 -24.64
C GLU A 19 -18.21 -12.65 -24.56
N ALA A 20 -18.13 -13.21 -23.36
CA ALA A 20 -18.14 -14.67 -23.15
C ALA A 20 -19.44 -15.32 -23.70
N GLY A 21 -20.58 -14.72 -23.43
CA GLY A 21 -21.88 -15.23 -23.90
C GLY A 21 -22.06 -15.20 -25.42
N LEU A 22 -21.53 -14.17 -26.08
CA LEU A 22 -21.49 -14.10 -27.54
C LEU A 22 -20.62 -15.19 -28.14
N VAL A 23 -19.43 -15.43 -27.55
CA VAL A 23 -18.54 -16.53 -27.94
C VAL A 23 -19.27 -17.86 -27.84
N VAL A 24 -19.89 -18.16 -26.68
CA VAL A 24 -20.66 -19.40 -26.48
C VAL A 24 -21.80 -19.51 -27.47
N THR A 25 -22.54 -18.41 -27.74
CA THR A 25 -23.66 -18.37 -28.69
C THR A 25 -23.19 -18.70 -30.12
N ILE A 26 -22.05 -18.16 -30.55
CA ILE A 26 -21.44 -18.42 -31.85
C ILE A 26 -20.99 -19.89 -31.96
N LEU A 27 -20.36 -20.42 -30.89
CA LEU A 27 -19.94 -21.82 -30.80
C LEU A 27 -21.14 -22.77 -30.94
N LEU A 28 -22.23 -22.52 -30.20
CA LEU A 28 -23.45 -23.31 -30.25
C LEU A 28 -24.14 -23.25 -31.64
N ALA A 29 -24.18 -22.04 -32.22
CA ALA A 29 -24.75 -21.85 -33.55
C ALA A 29 -23.93 -22.56 -34.65
N ALA A 30 -22.62 -22.52 -34.55
CA ALA A 30 -21.73 -23.19 -35.52
C ALA A 30 -21.84 -24.72 -35.44
N VAL A 31 -21.92 -25.29 -34.24
CA VAL A 31 -22.10 -26.76 -34.05
C VAL A 31 -23.47 -27.19 -34.58
N ARG A 32 -24.53 -26.43 -34.38
CA ARG A 32 -25.85 -26.75 -34.97
C ARG A 32 -25.87 -26.70 -36.51
N LYS A 33 -25.15 -25.76 -37.11
CA LYS A 33 -25.06 -25.64 -38.58
C LYS A 33 -24.30 -26.80 -39.19
N THR A 34 -23.23 -27.29 -38.52
CA THR A 34 -22.50 -28.48 -38.96
C THR A 34 -23.35 -29.74 -38.81
N ALA A 35 -24.21 -29.82 -37.78
CA ALA A 35 -25.16 -30.91 -37.60
C ALA A 35 -26.21 -30.99 -38.70
N THR A 36 -26.78 -29.86 -39.13
CA THR A 36 -27.75 -29.81 -40.22
C THR A 36 -27.14 -30.15 -41.58
N ALA A 37 -25.89 -29.76 -41.85
CA ALA A 37 -25.18 -30.10 -43.09
C ALA A 37 -24.80 -31.58 -43.17
N GLN A 38 -24.62 -32.28 -42.04
CA GLN A 38 -24.37 -33.71 -42.00
C GLN A 38 -25.63 -34.60 -42.01
N ALA A 39 -26.75 -34.04 -41.58
CA ALA A 39 -28.06 -34.71 -41.61
C ALA A 39 -28.67 -34.84 -43.03
N GLU A 40 -28.18 -34.07 -44.03
CA GLU A 40 -28.54 -34.20 -45.44
C GLU A 40 -27.82 -35.35 -46.17
N GLY A 41 -26.88 -35.99 -45.50
CA GLY A 41 -26.17 -37.19 -46.01
C GLY A 41 -26.20 -38.35 -44.97
N ASP A 42 -27.18 -39.24 -45.13
CA ASP A 42 -27.37 -40.51 -44.41
C ASP A 42 -27.02 -40.55 -42.89
N GLY A 43 -28.03 -40.55 -42.03
CA GLY A 43 -27.97 -40.99 -40.62
C GLY A 43 -28.10 -39.88 -39.59
N GLU A 44 -29.02 -40.06 -38.60
CA GLU A 44 -29.25 -39.21 -37.42
C GLU A 44 -28.00 -39.07 -36.51
N ALA A 45 -27.04 -38.31 -36.89
CA ALA A 45 -25.95 -37.91 -35.97
C ALA A 45 -26.39 -36.73 -35.13
N ARG A 46 -26.92 -36.97 -33.94
CA ARG A 46 -27.17 -35.91 -32.93
C ARG A 46 -25.82 -35.34 -32.49
N VAL A 47 -25.40 -34.24 -33.08
CA VAL A 47 -24.23 -33.50 -32.62
C VAL A 47 -24.52 -32.92 -31.24
N SER A 48 -23.89 -33.48 -30.22
CA SER A 48 -24.04 -33.06 -28.83
C SER A 48 -23.39 -31.69 -28.61
N THR A 49 -24.08 -30.78 -27.91
CA THR A 49 -23.52 -29.49 -27.42
C THR A 49 -22.74 -29.66 -26.11
N ALA A 50 -22.76 -30.84 -25.50
CA ALA A 50 -22.07 -31.12 -24.22
C ALA A 50 -20.58 -30.75 -24.21
N PRO A 51 -19.76 -30.96 -25.28
CA PRO A 51 -18.36 -30.55 -25.27
C PRO A 51 -18.14 -29.05 -25.06
N ILE A 52 -19.03 -28.20 -25.58
CA ILE A 52 -18.93 -26.75 -25.39
C ILE A 52 -19.18 -26.39 -23.91
N TRP A 53 -20.23 -26.95 -23.31
CA TRP A 53 -20.56 -26.71 -21.92
C TRP A 53 -19.49 -27.25 -20.95
N LEU A 54 -18.83 -28.35 -21.28
CA LEU A 54 -17.68 -28.88 -20.54
C LEU A 54 -16.50 -27.90 -20.62
N GLY A 55 -16.23 -27.31 -21.77
CA GLY A 55 -15.20 -26.28 -21.92
C GLY A 55 -15.52 -25.02 -21.11
N VAL A 56 -16.79 -24.58 -21.11
CA VAL A 56 -17.25 -23.44 -20.29
C VAL A 56 -17.10 -23.73 -18.80
N LEU A 57 -17.49 -24.92 -18.34
CA LEU A 57 -17.34 -25.34 -16.94
C LEU A 57 -15.86 -25.32 -16.51
N ALA A 58 -14.97 -25.84 -17.35
CA ALA A 58 -13.53 -25.83 -17.10
C ALA A 58 -12.98 -24.39 -17.02
N ALA A 59 -13.46 -23.49 -17.89
CA ALA A 59 -13.09 -22.08 -17.87
C ALA A 59 -13.52 -21.36 -16.58
N VAL A 60 -14.75 -21.61 -16.13
CA VAL A 60 -15.27 -21.06 -14.84
C VAL A 60 -14.46 -21.60 -13.67
N THR A 61 -14.08 -22.88 -13.69
CA THR A 61 -13.25 -23.48 -12.65
C THR A 61 -11.86 -22.83 -12.59
N LEU A 62 -11.26 -22.59 -13.76
CA LEU A 62 -9.95 -21.90 -13.85
C LEU A 62 -10.05 -20.47 -13.30
N ALA A 63 -11.07 -19.73 -13.66
CA ALA A 63 -11.31 -18.37 -13.18
C ALA A 63 -11.51 -18.33 -11.66
N GLY A 64 -12.30 -19.27 -11.12
CA GLY A 64 -12.51 -19.41 -9.68
C GLY A 64 -11.23 -19.82 -8.91
N ALA A 65 -10.44 -20.74 -9.48
CA ALA A 65 -9.13 -21.12 -8.93
C ALA A 65 -8.17 -19.93 -8.88
N PHE A 66 -8.14 -19.14 -9.94
CA PHE A 66 -7.33 -17.91 -10.01
C PHE A 66 -7.77 -16.88 -8.98
N ALA A 67 -9.09 -16.62 -8.84
CA ALA A 67 -9.65 -15.74 -7.82
C ALA A 67 -9.26 -16.17 -6.41
N ALA A 68 -9.37 -17.47 -6.12
CA ALA A 68 -8.99 -18.03 -4.82
C ALA A 68 -7.51 -17.81 -4.52
N VAL A 69 -6.62 -18.12 -5.47
CA VAL A 69 -5.17 -17.90 -5.30
C VAL A 69 -4.86 -16.43 -5.06
N LEU A 70 -5.43 -15.50 -5.84
CA LEU A 70 -5.22 -14.06 -5.63
C LEU A 70 -5.65 -13.63 -4.22
N THR A 71 -6.85 -14.03 -3.80
CA THR A 71 -7.42 -13.64 -2.50
C THR A 71 -6.57 -14.17 -1.34
N PHE A 72 -6.22 -15.46 -1.36
CA PHE A 72 -5.44 -16.07 -0.29
C PHE A 72 -3.96 -15.65 -0.31
N SER A 73 -3.35 -15.42 -1.48
CA SER A 73 -1.95 -14.95 -1.57
C SER A 73 -1.77 -13.59 -0.91
N VAL A 74 -2.74 -12.69 -1.09
CA VAL A 74 -2.65 -11.32 -0.55
C VAL A 74 -2.89 -11.31 0.96
N SER A 75 -3.76 -12.18 1.49
CA SER A 75 -4.08 -12.21 2.93
C SER A 75 -2.89 -12.64 3.82
N VAL A 76 -1.82 -13.16 3.25
CA VAL A 76 -0.60 -13.61 3.97
C VAL A 76 0.50 -12.55 3.97
N LEU A 77 0.33 -11.48 3.20
CA LEU A 77 1.32 -10.40 3.07
C LEU A 77 1.12 -9.34 4.15
N SER A 78 2.20 -8.65 4.52
CA SER A 78 2.13 -7.42 5.31
C SER A 78 1.30 -6.35 4.60
N SER A 79 0.81 -5.33 5.30
CA SER A 79 0.02 -4.24 4.73
C SER A 79 0.72 -3.58 3.53
N ALA A 80 1.99 -3.20 3.68
CA ALA A 80 2.80 -2.67 2.57
C ALA A 80 2.95 -3.67 1.40
N GLY A 81 3.08 -4.97 1.70
CA GLY A 81 3.10 -6.02 0.68
C GLY A 81 1.76 -6.17 -0.05
N GLN A 82 0.66 -6.00 0.65
CA GLN A 82 -0.69 -6.02 0.06
C GLN A 82 -0.92 -4.83 -0.87
N GLU A 83 -0.51 -3.63 -0.47
CA GLU A 83 -0.58 -2.41 -1.27
C GLU A 83 0.33 -2.50 -2.50
N ALA A 84 1.57 -2.97 -2.33
CA ALA A 84 2.49 -3.19 -3.45
C ALA A 84 1.90 -4.14 -4.51
N VAL A 85 1.39 -5.29 -4.09
CA VAL A 85 0.77 -6.27 -5.00
C VAL A 85 -0.53 -5.72 -5.60
N GLY A 86 -1.37 -5.07 -4.80
CA GLY A 86 -2.60 -4.41 -5.24
C GLY A 86 -2.34 -3.38 -6.33
N GLY A 87 -1.40 -2.47 -6.07
CA GLY A 87 -1.00 -1.42 -7.01
C GLY A 87 -0.41 -1.97 -8.32
N ILE A 88 0.49 -2.95 -8.25
CA ILE A 88 1.06 -3.61 -9.44
C ILE A 88 -0.04 -4.29 -10.28
N LEU A 89 -0.93 -5.04 -9.64
CA LEU A 89 -2.01 -5.73 -10.34
C LEU A 89 -3.01 -4.75 -10.96
N SER A 90 -3.29 -3.62 -10.30
CA SER A 90 -4.15 -2.55 -10.82
C SER A 90 -3.55 -1.92 -12.09
N VAL A 91 -2.25 -1.60 -12.09
CA VAL A 91 -1.55 -1.08 -13.27
C VAL A 91 -1.55 -2.09 -14.42
N LEU A 92 -1.30 -3.37 -14.13
CA LEU A 92 -1.36 -4.45 -15.11
C LEU A 92 -2.78 -4.62 -15.69
N ALA A 93 -3.81 -4.58 -14.84
CA ALA A 93 -5.20 -4.65 -15.25
C ALA A 93 -5.57 -3.51 -16.21
N VAL A 94 -5.17 -2.26 -15.90
CA VAL A 94 -5.39 -1.11 -16.79
C VAL A 94 -4.69 -1.30 -18.14
N GLY A 95 -3.45 -1.82 -18.14
CA GLY A 95 -2.74 -2.16 -19.38
C GLY A 95 -3.50 -3.18 -20.23
N LEU A 96 -4.00 -4.24 -19.61
CA LEU A 96 -4.78 -5.29 -20.27
C LEU A 96 -6.13 -4.75 -20.80
N VAL A 97 -6.87 -3.98 -19.98
CA VAL A 97 -8.14 -3.33 -20.42
C VAL A 97 -7.91 -2.43 -21.61
N THR A 98 -6.86 -1.60 -21.55
CA THR A 98 -6.51 -0.69 -22.63
C THR A 98 -6.21 -1.47 -23.92
N ALA A 99 -5.34 -2.47 -23.86
CA ALA A 99 -5.01 -3.32 -25.00
C ALA A 99 -6.26 -4.01 -25.58
N MET A 100 -7.13 -4.53 -24.71
CA MET A 100 -8.37 -5.20 -25.09
C MET A 100 -9.34 -4.25 -25.79
N ILE A 101 -9.56 -3.03 -25.28
CA ILE A 101 -10.44 -2.02 -25.87
C ILE A 101 -9.99 -1.70 -27.33
N PHE A 102 -8.68 -1.53 -27.55
CA PHE A 102 -8.15 -1.29 -28.90
C PHE A 102 -8.21 -2.51 -29.79
N TRP A 103 -7.95 -3.71 -29.25
CA TRP A 103 -8.08 -4.96 -30.01
C TRP A 103 -9.50 -5.23 -30.44
N MET A 104 -10.47 -5.10 -29.53
CA MET A 104 -11.90 -5.27 -29.82
C MET A 104 -12.36 -4.32 -30.92
N ARG A 105 -11.95 -3.07 -30.87
CA ARG A 105 -12.32 -2.08 -31.91
C ARG A 105 -11.84 -2.46 -33.30
N ARG A 106 -10.70 -3.15 -33.39
CA ARG A 106 -10.14 -3.63 -34.67
C ARG A 106 -10.76 -4.93 -35.13
N THR A 107 -11.15 -5.80 -34.22
CA THR A 107 -11.46 -7.20 -34.49
C THR A 107 -12.97 -7.51 -34.44
N ALA A 108 -13.79 -6.66 -33.79
CA ALA A 108 -15.22 -6.90 -33.59
C ALA A 108 -15.98 -7.26 -34.88
N ALA A 109 -15.63 -6.67 -36.03
CA ALA A 109 -16.27 -6.95 -37.31
C ALA A 109 -15.92 -8.34 -37.89
N THR A 110 -14.76 -8.91 -37.56
CA THR A 110 -14.25 -10.18 -38.11
C THR A 110 -14.32 -11.34 -37.13
N LEU A 111 -14.56 -11.05 -35.84
CA LEU A 111 -14.55 -12.03 -34.74
C LEU A 111 -15.49 -13.21 -34.99
N SER A 112 -16.73 -12.96 -35.46
CA SER A 112 -17.70 -14.01 -35.74
C SER A 112 -17.32 -14.92 -36.92
N ALA A 113 -16.54 -14.41 -37.86
CA ALA A 113 -16.06 -15.20 -39.00
C ALA A 113 -14.84 -16.06 -38.55
N HIS A 114 -13.95 -15.50 -37.74
CA HIS A 114 -12.77 -16.18 -37.19
C HIS A 114 -13.18 -17.35 -36.29
N LEU A 115 -14.05 -17.10 -35.31
CA LEU A 115 -14.57 -18.14 -34.40
C LEU A 115 -15.31 -19.25 -35.14
N ARG A 116 -16.11 -18.95 -36.17
CA ARG A 116 -16.77 -19.96 -36.99
C ARG A 116 -15.78 -20.85 -37.73
N GLY A 117 -14.65 -20.30 -38.19
CA GLY A 117 -13.57 -21.04 -38.81
C GLY A 117 -12.84 -21.99 -37.86
N GLU A 118 -12.60 -21.54 -36.64
CA GLU A 118 -11.97 -22.38 -35.59
C GLU A 118 -12.89 -23.52 -35.15
N VAL A 119 -14.20 -23.21 -34.94
CA VAL A 119 -15.17 -24.26 -34.58
C VAL A 119 -15.31 -25.33 -35.68
N ALA A 120 -15.35 -24.91 -36.94
CA ALA A 120 -15.45 -25.87 -38.07
C ALA A 120 -14.21 -26.79 -38.11
N ARG A 121 -13.03 -26.26 -37.84
CA ARG A 121 -11.80 -27.05 -37.71
C ARG A 121 -11.82 -27.97 -36.50
N ALA A 122 -12.20 -27.46 -35.30
CA ALA A 122 -12.26 -28.27 -34.09
C ALA A 122 -13.31 -29.38 -34.17
N ALA A 123 -14.48 -29.11 -34.80
CA ALA A 123 -15.49 -30.12 -35.05
C ALA A 123 -15.03 -31.25 -35.99
N ALA A 124 -14.22 -30.91 -36.99
CA ALA A 124 -13.62 -31.90 -37.88
C ALA A 124 -12.59 -32.82 -37.20
N ILE A 125 -11.96 -32.34 -36.10
CA ILE A 125 -10.96 -33.10 -35.32
C ILE A 125 -11.64 -34.03 -34.29
N GLY A 126 -12.75 -33.54 -33.66
CA GLY A 126 -13.51 -34.32 -32.69
C GLY A 126 -14.00 -33.49 -31.49
N THR A 127 -14.81 -34.17 -30.67
CA THR A 127 -15.51 -33.55 -29.54
C THR A 127 -14.57 -32.99 -28.44
N GLY A 128 -13.39 -33.62 -28.24
CA GLY A 128 -12.38 -33.12 -27.30
C GLY A 128 -11.71 -31.82 -27.76
N ALA A 129 -11.49 -31.64 -29.06
CA ALA A 129 -10.99 -30.39 -29.62
C ALA A 129 -11.98 -29.26 -29.47
N LEU A 130 -13.29 -29.54 -29.61
CA LEU A 130 -14.36 -28.54 -29.31
C LEU A 130 -14.37 -28.12 -27.86
N THR A 131 -14.12 -29.02 -26.92
CA THR A 131 -14.01 -28.69 -25.49
C THR A 131 -12.83 -27.75 -25.20
N ILE A 132 -11.66 -28.02 -25.80
CA ILE A 132 -10.48 -27.15 -25.68
C ILE A 132 -10.71 -25.78 -26.30
N THR A 133 -11.32 -25.73 -27.49
CA THR A 133 -11.63 -24.45 -28.15
C THR A 133 -12.60 -23.61 -27.32
N ALA A 134 -13.64 -24.22 -26.76
CA ALA A 134 -14.58 -23.53 -25.86
C ALA A 134 -13.88 -23.08 -24.56
N PHE A 135 -13.03 -23.94 -23.98
CA PHE A 135 -12.25 -23.60 -22.78
C PHE A 135 -11.31 -22.41 -23.01
N LEU A 136 -10.52 -22.42 -24.09
CA LEU A 136 -9.57 -21.35 -24.38
C LEU A 136 -10.28 -20.02 -24.67
N ALA A 137 -11.39 -20.08 -25.42
CA ALA A 137 -12.14 -18.88 -25.80
C ALA A 137 -12.86 -18.23 -24.60
N VAL A 138 -13.50 -19.05 -23.73
CA VAL A 138 -14.22 -18.55 -22.54
C VAL A 138 -13.26 -18.35 -21.36
N GLY A 139 -12.19 -19.16 -21.24
CA GLY A 139 -11.22 -19.08 -20.16
C GLY A 139 -10.45 -17.78 -20.16
N ARG A 140 -10.14 -17.25 -21.34
CA ARG A 140 -9.53 -15.94 -21.49
C ARG A 140 -10.41 -14.87 -20.87
N GLU A 141 -11.68 -14.79 -21.28
CA GLU A 141 -12.64 -13.80 -20.77
C GLU A 141 -12.89 -13.98 -19.26
N GLY A 142 -12.90 -15.25 -18.79
CA GLY A 142 -13.04 -15.57 -17.38
C GLY A 142 -11.87 -15.09 -16.52
N LEU A 143 -10.63 -15.21 -16.98
CA LEU A 143 -9.44 -14.72 -16.27
C LEU A 143 -9.41 -13.17 -16.26
N GLU A 144 -9.74 -12.52 -17.40
CA GLU A 144 -9.84 -11.07 -17.51
C GLU A 144 -10.92 -10.55 -16.54
N THR A 145 -12.11 -11.14 -16.56
CA THR A 145 -13.21 -10.81 -15.64
C THR A 145 -12.80 -10.92 -14.19
N THR A 146 -12.13 -12.04 -13.82
CA THR A 146 -11.66 -12.26 -12.44
C THR A 146 -10.70 -11.19 -11.99
N LEU A 147 -9.71 -10.84 -12.82
CA LEU A 147 -8.73 -9.81 -12.49
C LEU A 147 -9.39 -8.45 -12.31
N PHE A 148 -10.29 -8.06 -13.22
CA PHE A 148 -10.96 -6.76 -13.16
C PHE A 148 -11.90 -6.64 -11.97
N LEU A 149 -12.69 -7.69 -11.69
CA LEU A 149 -13.57 -7.70 -10.52
C LEU A 149 -12.80 -7.72 -9.21
N TRP A 150 -11.67 -8.43 -9.16
CA TRP A 150 -10.83 -8.48 -7.98
C TRP A 150 -10.16 -7.12 -7.71
N THR A 151 -9.59 -6.46 -8.74
CA THR A 151 -8.98 -5.12 -8.58
C THR A 151 -10.02 -4.07 -8.22
N ALA A 152 -11.20 -4.08 -8.84
CA ALA A 152 -12.27 -3.14 -8.52
C ALA A 152 -12.88 -3.39 -7.12
N ALA A 153 -12.97 -4.64 -6.67
CA ALA A 153 -13.41 -4.95 -5.31
C ALA A 153 -12.40 -4.44 -4.25
N ARG A 154 -11.10 -4.52 -4.53
CA ARG A 154 -10.07 -3.95 -3.65
C ARG A 154 -10.11 -2.43 -3.62
N ALA A 155 -10.20 -1.78 -4.79
CA ALA A 155 -10.28 -0.32 -4.88
C ALA A 155 -11.47 0.26 -4.11
N SER A 156 -12.60 -0.46 -4.03
CA SER A 156 -13.78 -0.02 -3.28
C SER A 156 -13.70 -0.27 -1.76
N GLY A 157 -12.69 -1.01 -1.28
CA GLY A 157 -12.57 -1.40 0.13
C GLY A 157 -13.72 -2.29 0.65
N GLN A 158 -14.63 -2.74 -0.22
CA GLN A 158 -15.79 -3.58 0.11
C GLN A 158 -15.87 -4.77 -0.84
N THR A 159 -16.34 -5.92 -0.35
CA THR A 159 -16.46 -7.14 -1.15
C THR A 159 -17.90 -7.43 -1.61
N VAL A 160 -18.89 -7.14 -0.80
CA VAL A 160 -20.28 -7.55 -1.03
C VAL A 160 -20.95 -6.74 -2.15
N ALA A 161 -20.85 -5.41 -2.11
CA ALA A 161 -21.50 -4.56 -3.11
C ALA A 161 -20.92 -4.72 -4.51
N PRO A 162 -19.58 -4.73 -4.72
CA PRO A 162 -18.96 -5.04 -6.01
C PRO A 162 -19.34 -6.41 -6.57
N LEU A 163 -19.29 -7.46 -5.75
CA LEU A 163 -19.65 -8.82 -6.19
C LEU A 163 -21.13 -8.95 -6.54
N ALA A 164 -22.03 -8.29 -5.80
CA ALA A 164 -23.45 -8.24 -6.15
C ALA A 164 -23.67 -7.52 -7.49
N GLY A 165 -23.00 -6.38 -7.72
CA GLY A 165 -23.03 -5.67 -9.01
C GLY A 165 -22.55 -6.54 -10.16
N ALA A 166 -21.41 -7.20 -10.00
CA ALA A 166 -20.88 -8.14 -11.00
C ALA A 166 -21.85 -9.29 -11.30
N GLY A 167 -22.42 -9.90 -10.25
CA GLY A 167 -23.38 -10.99 -10.40
C GLY A 167 -24.64 -10.56 -11.18
N ILE A 168 -25.17 -9.37 -10.89
CA ILE A 168 -26.31 -8.78 -11.62
C ILE A 168 -25.92 -8.50 -13.07
N GLY A 169 -24.73 -7.94 -13.31
CA GLY A 169 -24.20 -7.66 -14.65
C GLY A 169 -24.07 -8.93 -15.50
N ILE A 170 -23.46 -9.98 -14.95
CA ILE A 170 -23.33 -11.30 -15.63
C ILE A 170 -24.71 -11.92 -15.88
N ALA A 171 -25.63 -11.88 -14.92
CA ALA A 171 -26.97 -12.42 -15.10
C ALA A 171 -27.73 -11.68 -16.23
N ALA A 172 -27.62 -10.35 -16.28
CA ALA A 172 -28.20 -9.55 -17.37
C ALA A 172 -27.56 -9.90 -18.72
N ALA A 173 -26.23 -10.12 -18.77
CA ALA A 173 -25.53 -10.56 -19.98
C ALA A 173 -26.04 -11.92 -20.48
N VAL A 174 -26.21 -12.89 -19.56
CA VAL A 174 -26.75 -14.22 -19.90
C VAL A 174 -28.15 -14.10 -20.49
N VAL A 175 -29.04 -13.29 -19.90
CA VAL A 175 -30.38 -13.06 -20.40
C VAL A 175 -30.35 -12.41 -21.79
N LEU A 176 -29.51 -11.38 -21.99
CA LEU A 176 -29.36 -10.71 -23.29
C LEU A 176 -28.82 -11.67 -24.35
N CYS A 177 -27.81 -12.48 -24.04
CA CYS A 177 -27.29 -13.50 -24.96
C CYS A 177 -28.33 -14.55 -25.32
N TRP A 178 -29.18 -14.96 -24.38
CA TRP A 178 -30.28 -15.87 -24.64
C TRP A 178 -31.35 -15.25 -25.53
N LEU A 179 -31.70 -13.95 -25.33
CA LEU A 179 -32.61 -13.22 -26.18
C LEU A 179 -32.06 -13.04 -27.60
N LEU A 180 -30.76 -12.71 -27.72
CA LEU A 180 -30.07 -12.66 -29.02
C LEU A 180 -30.06 -14.01 -29.72
N TYR A 181 -29.80 -15.09 -28.99
CA TYR A 181 -29.84 -16.45 -29.53
C TYR A 181 -31.22 -16.84 -30.04
N ARG A 182 -32.30 -16.43 -29.35
CA ARG A 182 -33.69 -16.61 -29.78
C ARG A 182 -34.14 -15.65 -30.88
N ARG A 183 -33.28 -14.72 -31.32
CA ARG A 183 -33.61 -13.65 -32.28
C ARG A 183 -34.74 -12.73 -31.80
N ALA A 184 -35.00 -12.66 -30.52
CA ALA A 184 -36.04 -11.80 -29.93
C ALA A 184 -35.62 -10.34 -29.86
N VAL A 185 -34.31 -10.04 -29.88
CA VAL A 185 -33.73 -8.69 -29.82
C VAL A 185 -32.63 -8.56 -30.88
N HIS A 186 -32.60 -7.43 -31.58
CA HIS A 186 -31.52 -7.04 -32.49
C HIS A 186 -30.69 -5.95 -31.82
N LEU A 187 -29.59 -6.31 -31.18
CA LEU A 187 -28.65 -5.37 -30.62
C LEU A 187 -27.52 -5.09 -31.61
N ASN A 188 -27.24 -3.82 -31.84
CA ASN A 188 -26.04 -3.44 -32.57
C ASN A 188 -24.85 -3.55 -31.60
N VAL A 189 -24.29 -4.74 -31.53
CA VAL A 189 -23.19 -5.11 -30.63
C VAL A 189 -22.00 -4.17 -30.78
N GLY A 190 -21.71 -3.70 -32.00
CA GLY A 190 -20.64 -2.76 -32.26
C GLY A 190 -20.87 -1.37 -31.63
N VAL A 191 -22.10 -0.88 -31.65
CA VAL A 191 -22.44 0.40 -30.99
C VAL A 191 -22.41 0.25 -29.48
N PHE A 192 -22.88 -0.87 -28.95
CA PHE A 192 -22.83 -1.18 -27.52
C PHE A 192 -21.40 -1.18 -27.01
N PHE A 193 -20.51 -1.98 -27.61
CA PHE A 193 -19.12 -2.05 -27.19
C PHE A 193 -18.37 -0.73 -27.37
N ASN A 194 -18.70 0.06 -28.37
CA ASN A 194 -18.06 1.36 -28.56
C ASN A 194 -18.47 2.40 -27.48
N ARG A 195 -19.72 2.34 -26.98
CA ARG A 195 -20.18 3.22 -25.90
C ARG A 195 -19.66 2.78 -24.54
N THR A 196 -19.71 1.47 -24.25
CA THR A 196 -19.19 0.92 -23.00
C THR A 196 -17.66 1.05 -22.89
N ALA A 197 -16.93 1.03 -24.01
CA ALA A 197 -15.50 1.25 -24.04
C ALA A 197 -15.11 2.63 -23.49
N ILE A 198 -15.88 3.69 -23.77
CA ILE A 198 -15.59 5.03 -23.24
C ILE A 198 -15.80 5.05 -21.72
N ALA A 199 -16.87 4.45 -21.22
CA ALA A 199 -17.07 4.32 -19.78
C ALA A 199 -15.92 3.56 -19.10
N LEU A 200 -15.48 2.45 -19.72
CA LEU A 200 -14.35 1.67 -19.19
C LEU A 200 -13.02 2.40 -19.24
N ILE A 201 -12.78 3.29 -20.21
CA ILE A 201 -11.60 4.15 -20.24
C ILE A 201 -11.59 5.08 -19.02
N VAL A 202 -12.74 5.62 -18.62
CA VAL A 202 -12.85 6.48 -17.42
C VAL A 202 -12.61 5.67 -16.14
N ILE A 203 -13.23 4.49 -16.02
CA ILE A 203 -13.02 3.59 -14.89
C ILE A 203 -11.55 3.15 -14.81
N ALA A 204 -10.95 2.78 -15.95
CA ALA A 204 -9.53 2.37 -15.99
C ALA A 204 -8.57 3.51 -15.59
N ALA A 205 -8.91 4.77 -15.91
CA ALA A 205 -8.15 5.93 -15.44
C ALA A 205 -8.16 6.03 -13.91
N GLY A 206 -9.32 5.77 -13.29
CA GLY A 206 -9.48 5.75 -11.85
C GLY A 206 -8.73 4.61 -11.19
N VAL A 207 -8.86 3.39 -11.72
CA VAL A 207 -8.10 2.23 -11.24
C VAL A 207 -6.59 2.45 -11.38
N LEU A 208 -6.13 3.16 -12.43
CA LEU A 208 -4.72 3.54 -12.56
C LEU A 208 -4.29 4.49 -11.44
N ALA A 209 -5.11 5.53 -11.19
CA ALA A 209 -4.81 6.48 -10.13
C ALA A 209 -4.80 5.81 -8.75
N TYR A 210 -5.78 4.93 -8.48
CA TYR A 210 -5.82 4.12 -7.25
C TYR A 210 -4.58 3.23 -7.12
N GLY A 211 -4.24 2.45 -8.15
CA GLY A 211 -3.07 1.57 -8.11
C GLY A 211 -1.74 2.32 -7.97
N LEU A 212 -1.64 3.56 -8.46
CA LEU A 212 -0.47 4.41 -8.21
C LEU A 212 -0.46 4.93 -6.76
N GLY A 213 -1.63 5.18 -6.16
CA GLY A 213 -1.76 5.46 -4.73
C GLY A 213 -1.24 4.30 -3.89
N ASP A 214 -1.73 3.08 -4.11
CA ASP A 214 -1.26 1.87 -3.43
C ASP A 214 0.27 1.70 -3.53
N LEU A 215 0.86 2.02 -4.70
CA LEU A 215 2.32 1.96 -4.88
C LEU A 215 3.06 3.08 -4.13
N GLN A 216 2.43 4.24 -3.91
CA GLN A 216 2.96 5.30 -3.07
C GLN A 216 2.86 4.92 -1.58
N ASP A 217 1.74 4.34 -1.16
CA ASP A 217 1.49 3.88 0.21
C ASP A 217 2.43 2.71 0.58
N ALA A 218 2.77 1.86 -0.39
CA ALA A 218 3.81 0.84 -0.28
C ALA A 218 5.25 1.38 -0.35
N ASN A 219 5.46 2.69 -0.42
CA ASN A 219 6.76 3.35 -0.62
C ASN A 219 7.55 2.90 -1.86
N LEU A 220 6.87 2.32 -2.87
CA LEU A 220 7.50 1.95 -4.14
C LEU A 220 7.55 3.12 -5.14
N LEU A 221 6.72 4.15 -4.95
CA LEU A 221 6.72 5.37 -5.75
C LEU A 221 6.78 6.61 -4.86
N PRO A 222 7.56 7.62 -5.21
CA PRO A 222 7.67 8.86 -4.44
C PRO A 222 6.42 9.72 -4.57
N GLY A 223 6.26 10.69 -3.66
CA GLY A 223 5.25 11.73 -3.78
C GLY A 223 3.94 11.47 -3.01
N HIS A 224 3.92 10.57 -2.04
CA HIS A 224 2.77 10.35 -1.14
C HIS A 224 2.33 11.65 -0.46
N ALA A 225 3.27 12.49 0.00
CA ALA A 225 2.99 13.78 0.63
C ALA A 225 2.61 14.90 -0.37
N TRP A 226 2.73 14.69 -1.69
CA TRP A 226 2.42 15.71 -2.69
C TRP A 226 0.92 15.69 -3.03
N ILE A 227 0.12 16.31 -2.19
CA ILE A 227 -1.33 16.36 -2.35
C ILE A 227 -1.69 17.38 -3.41
N ALA A 228 -2.44 16.95 -4.45
CA ALA A 228 -2.96 17.84 -5.49
C ALA A 228 -4.19 18.62 -5.01
N PHE A 229 -5.08 17.94 -4.30
CA PHE A 229 -6.24 18.54 -3.64
C PHE A 229 -6.70 17.64 -2.49
N ASP A 230 -7.25 18.28 -1.46
CA ASP A 230 -7.93 17.64 -0.34
C ASP A 230 -9.27 18.34 -0.14
N LEU A 231 -10.34 17.64 -0.46
CA LEU A 231 -11.73 18.12 -0.35
C LEU A 231 -12.49 17.43 0.79
N THR A 232 -11.81 16.65 1.63
CA THR A 232 -12.44 15.86 2.70
C THR A 232 -13.18 16.73 3.71
N ALA A 233 -12.72 17.96 3.93
CA ALA A 233 -13.41 18.93 4.80
C ALA A 233 -14.70 19.52 4.19
N HIS A 234 -14.91 19.39 2.86
CA HIS A 234 -16.02 20.02 2.14
C HIS A 234 -17.00 19.01 1.51
N ILE A 235 -16.54 17.79 1.31
CA ILE A 235 -17.32 16.73 0.68
C ILE A 235 -17.42 15.57 1.68
N ASP A 236 -18.62 15.31 2.18
CA ASP A 236 -18.88 14.08 2.93
C ASP A 236 -18.81 12.88 1.99
N PRO A 237 -17.79 11.98 2.14
CA PRO A 237 -17.63 10.80 1.30
C PRO A 237 -18.83 9.85 1.35
N THR A 238 -19.64 9.93 2.41
CA THR A 238 -20.83 9.08 2.61
C THR A 238 -22.08 9.62 1.94
N SER A 239 -22.01 10.84 1.38
CA SER A 239 -23.15 11.41 0.64
C SER A 239 -23.42 10.61 -0.63
N TRP A 240 -24.72 10.40 -0.94
CA TRP A 240 -25.12 9.55 -2.08
C TRP A 240 -24.56 10.00 -3.43
N TRP A 241 -24.40 11.30 -3.64
CA TRP A 241 -23.88 11.85 -4.90
C TRP A 241 -22.34 11.72 -4.98
N ALA A 242 -21.62 11.90 -3.85
CA ALA A 242 -20.17 11.69 -3.78
C ALA A 242 -19.86 10.21 -4.05
N SER A 243 -20.60 9.28 -3.42
CA SER A 243 -20.47 7.84 -3.68
C SER A 243 -20.72 7.47 -5.15
N ILE A 244 -21.68 8.10 -5.84
CA ILE A 244 -21.90 7.85 -7.28
C ILE A 244 -20.72 8.36 -8.11
N ILE A 245 -20.19 9.55 -7.81
CA ILE A 245 -19.04 10.10 -8.55
C ILE A 245 -17.82 9.22 -8.31
N THR A 246 -17.48 8.93 -7.05
CA THR A 246 -16.37 8.05 -6.69
C THR A 246 -16.54 6.68 -7.32
N GLY A 247 -17.72 6.06 -7.20
CA GLY A 247 -17.98 4.73 -7.75
C GLY A 247 -17.91 4.64 -9.29
N ILE A 248 -18.16 5.71 -10.04
CA ILE A 248 -18.05 5.69 -11.51
C ILE A 248 -16.66 6.10 -11.99
N THR A 249 -16.02 7.05 -11.30
CA THR A 249 -14.77 7.65 -11.75
C THR A 249 -13.56 7.17 -10.96
N GLU A 250 -13.77 6.48 -9.84
CA GLU A 250 -12.75 6.10 -8.84
C GLU A 250 -11.94 7.31 -8.32
N LEU A 251 -12.52 8.53 -8.41
CA LEU A 251 -11.89 9.75 -7.89
C LEU A 251 -12.11 9.84 -6.38
N SER A 252 -11.03 9.83 -5.62
CA SER A 252 -11.07 10.09 -4.17
C SER A 252 -11.16 11.60 -3.88
N PRO A 253 -11.81 12.02 -2.78
CA PRO A 253 -11.80 13.40 -2.33
C PRO A 253 -10.41 13.95 -2.01
N LYS A 254 -9.44 13.08 -1.74
CA LYS A 254 -8.04 13.42 -1.54
C LYS A 254 -7.20 12.63 -2.53
N MET A 255 -6.38 13.32 -3.33
CA MET A 255 -5.52 12.68 -4.32
C MET A 255 -4.16 13.36 -4.39
N THR A 256 -3.11 12.56 -4.63
CA THR A 256 -1.76 13.06 -4.86
C THR A 256 -1.60 13.65 -6.26
N VAL A 257 -0.55 14.45 -6.46
CA VAL A 257 -0.20 15.04 -7.77
C VAL A 257 0.05 13.93 -8.80
N LEU A 258 0.68 12.82 -8.41
CA LEU A 258 0.93 11.67 -9.28
C LEU A 258 -0.39 11.02 -9.74
N GLN A 259 -1.31 10.77 -8.82
CA GLN A 259 -2.61 10.17 -9.13
C GLN A 259 -3.41 11.03 -10.12
N VAL A 260 -3.53 12.34 -9.85
CA VAL A 260 -4.27 13.27 -10.73
C VAL A 260 -3.61 13.40 -12.10
N SER A 261 -2.28 13.54 -12.13
CA SER A 261 -1.56 13.68 -13.39
C SER A 261 -1.65 12.42 -14.26
N ALA A 262 -1.56 11.23 -13.66
CA ALA A 262 -1.70 9.96 -14.36
C ALA A 262 -3.14 9.75 -14.87
N TYR A 263 -4.16 10.08 -14.07
CA TYR A 263 -5.56 10.05 -14.45
C TYR A 263 -5.83 10.91 -15.69
N LEU A 264 -5.41 12.17 -15.64
CA LEU A 264 -5.60 13.12 -16.75
C LEU A 264 -4.78 12.73 -17.98
N ALA A 265 -3.52 12.35 -17.81
CA ALA A 265 -2.65 11.91 -18.91
C ALA A 265 -3.23 10.69 -19.62
N TYR A 266 -3.73 9.71 -18.86
CA TYR A 266 -4.37 8.52 -19.41
C TYR A 266 -5.60 8.90 -20.27
N LEU A 267 -6.50 9.73 -19.78
CA LEU A 267 -7.69 10.17 -20.53
C LEU A 267 -7.33 10.95 -21.79
N VAL A 268 -6.38 11.89 -21.66
CA VAL A 268 -5.94 12.76 -22.80
C VAL A 268 -5.25 11.94 -23.88
N VAL A 269 -4.57 10.86 -23.55
CA VAL A 269 -3.89 9.99 -24.53
C VAL A 269 -4.87 8.95 -25.10
N VAL A 270 -5.57 8.23 -24.23
CA VAL A 270 -6.34 7.03 -24.64
C VAL A 270 -7.65 7.41 -25.37
N ILE A 271 -8.38 8.43 -24.93
CA ILE A 271 -9.64 8.82 -25.59
C ILE A 271 -9.41 9.27 -27.04
N PRO A 272 -8.48 10.21 -27.34
CA PRO A 272 -8.22 10.58 -28.74
C PRO A 272 -7.68 9.42 -29.57
N ALA A 273 -6.77 8.61 -29.00
CA ALA A 273 -6.26 7.42 -29.69
C ALA A 273 -7.40 6.45 -30.03
N PHE A 274 -8.31 6.21 -29.08
CA PHE A 274 -9.47 5.37 -29.28
C PHE A 274 -10.41 5.96 -30.36
N VAL A 275 -10.74 7.24 -30.32
CA VAL A 275 -11.58 7.91 -31.33
C VAL A 275 -10.93 7.83 -32.71
N ASN A 276 -9.64 8.10 -32.83
CA ASN A 276 -8.90 8.07 -34.09
C ASN A 276 -8.78 6.65 -34.67
N ALA A 277 -8.61 5.63 -33.83
CA ALA A 277 -8.55 4.23 -34.27
C ALA A 277 -9.87 3.84 -35.01
N GLY A 278 -11.01 4.44 -34.67
CA GLY A 278 -12.28 4.21 -35.38
C GLY A 278 -12.44 4.93 -36.73
N ARG A 279 -11.66 6.00 -36.94
CA ARG A 279 -11.65 6.71 -38.24
C ARG A 279 -10.80 6.01 -39.29
N ALA A 280 -9.84 5.19 -38.87
CA ALA A 280 -8.91 4.48 -39.75
C ALA A 280 -9.48 3.20 -40.37
N VAL A 281 -10.60 2.70 -39.86
CA VAL A 281 -11.29 1.50 -40.42
C VAL A 281 -12.16 1.94 -41.59
N ARG A 282 -11.56 2.20 -42.77
CA ARG A 282 -12.32 2.18 -44.04
C ARG A 282 -12.72 0.75 -44.34
N PRO A 283 -13.93 0.51 -44.90
CA PRO A 283 -14.31 -0.82 -45.36
C PRO A 283 -13.31 -1.23 -46.45
N ALA A 284 -12.46 -2.20 -46.15
CA ALA A 284 -11.72 -2.89 -47.21
C ALA A 284 -12.74 -3.58 -48.11
N ALA A 285 -12.79 -3.18 -49.36
CA ALA A 285 -13.58 -3.85 -50.39
C ALA A 285 -13.33 -5.35 -50.31
N SER A 286 -14.41 -6.09 -50.37
CA SER A 286 -14.45 -7.57 -50.41
C SER A 286 -13.41 -8.08 -51.42
N ARG A 287 -12.30 -8.58 -50.95
CA ARG A 287 -11.48 -9.50 -51.74
C ARG A 287 -12.08 -10.86 -51.56
N GLU A 288 -12.52 -11.41 -52.68
CA GLU A 288 -13.01 -12.79 -52.83
C GLU A 288 -12.10 -13.76 -52.12
N ALA A 289 -12.74 -14.72 -51.46
CA ALA A 289 -12.12 -15.79 -50.73
C ALA A 289 -11.11 -16.55 -51.61
N ALA A 290 -9.84 -16.37 -51.35
CA ALA A 290 -8.83 -17.32 -51.81
C ALA A 290 -9.11 -18.67 -51.12
N GLY A 291 -9.16 -19.71 -51.91
CA GLY A 291 -9.47 -21.06 -51.51
C GLY A 291 -8.57 -21.64 -50.38
N PRO A 292 -8.90 -22.80 -49.88
CA PRO A 292 -8.26 -23.35 -48.66
C PRO A 292 -6.76 -23.54 -48.86
N SER A 293 -6.00 -22.77 -48.09
CA SER A 293 -4.55 -23.02 -47.97
C SER A 293 -4.29 -24.40 -47.31
N PRO A 294 -3.29 -25.15 -47.78
CA PRO A 294 -3.08 -26.52 -47.32
C PRO A 294 -2.58 -26.55 -45.86
N SER A 295 -3.22 -27.44 -45.10
CA SER A 295 -2.69 -28.13 -43.91
C SER A 295 -1.66 -27.40 -43.04
N ALA A 296 -2.15 -26.56 -42.12
CA ALA A 296 -1.44 -26.37 -40.89
C ALA A 296 -1.48 -27.70 -40.10
N SER A 297 -0.31 -28.28 -39.79
CA SER A 297 -0.20 -29.51 -39.02
C SER A 297 -0.93 -29.36 -37.69
N LEU A 298 -1.87 -30.22 -37.39
CA LEU A 298 -2.55 -30.36 -36.11
C LEU A 298 -1.56 -30.30 -34.96
N GLY A 299 -1.81 -29.41 -33.99
CA GLY A 299 -1.03 -29.34 -32.76
C GLY A 299 -1.02 -30.69 -32.05
N ARG A 300 0.07 -31.02 -31.35
CA ARG A 300 0.19 -32.31 -30.60
C ARG A 300 -0.99 -32.52 -29.64
N TRP A 301 -1.48 -31.45 -29.03
CA TRP A 301 -2.57 -31.47 -28.07
C TRP A 301 -3.95 -31.71 -28.68
N GLU A 302 -4.22 -31.17 -29.85
CA GLU A 302 -5.48 -31.41 -30.61
C GLU A 302 -5.62 -32.85 -31.02
N ARG A 303 -4.49 -33.51 -31.37
CA ARG A 303 -4.46 -34.94 -31.70
C ARG A 303 -4.68 -35.84 -30.49
N LEU A 304 -4.14 -35.44 -29.31
CA LEU A 304 -4.31 -36.17 -28.05
C LEU A 304 -5.75 -36.04 -27.49
N ALA A 305 -6.37 -34.88 -27.72
CA ALA A 305 -7.73 -34.62 -27.24
C ALA A 305 -8.82 -35.44 -27.99
N GLY A 306 -8.62 -35.78 -29.27
CA GLY A 306 -9.49 -36.64 -30.08
C GLY A 306 -10.95 -36.71 -29.65
N GLY A 307 -11.56 -37.88 -29.68
CA GLY A 307 -12.96 -38.09 -29.31
C GLY A 307 -13.27 -38.19 -27.80
N ARG A 308 -12.45 -37.65 -26.90
CA ARG A 308 -12.57 -37.83 -25.42
C ARG A 308 -12.88 -36.52 -24.68
N PRO A 309 -14.11 -35.92 -24.82
CA PRO A 309 -14.42 -34.61 -24.21
C PRO A 309 -14.43 -34.64 -22.68
N TRP A 310 -14.86 -35.74 -22.07
CA TRP A 310 -14.93 -35.88 -20.62
C TRP A 310 -13.54 -35.99 -19.96
N THR A 311 -12.59 -36.67 -20.58
CA THR A 311 -11.22 -36.72 -20.04
C THR A 311 -10.52 -35.39 -20.19
N VAL A 312 -10.71 -34.68 -21.29
CA VAL A 312 -10.20 -33.31 -21.49
C VAL A 312 -10.80 -32.36 -20.45
N ALA A 313 -12.12 -32.35 -20.29
CA ALA A 313 -12.77 -31.51 -19.28
C ALA A 313 -12.31 -31.86 -17.86
N GLY A 314 -12.18 -33.15 -17.54
CA GLY A 314 -11.67 -33.61 -16.24
C GLY A 314 -10.27 -33.05 -15.94
N VAL A 315 -9.35 -33.11 -16.89
CA VAL A 315 -7.99 -32.57 -16.74
C VAL A 315 -8.04 -31.05 -16.58
N LEU A 316 -8.82 -30.34 -17.41
CA LEU A 316 -8.93 -28.88 -17.38
C LEU A 316 -9.63 -28.33 -16.12
N VAL A 317 -10.44 -29.14 -15.43
CA VAL A 317 -11.06 -28.79 -14.15
C VAL A 317 -10.16 -29.19 -12.98
N VAL A 318 -9.69 -30.42 -12.95
CA VAL A 318 -8.98 -30.98 -11.79
C VAL A 318 -7.57 -30.36 -11.64
N VAL A 319 -6.85 -30.14 -12.74
CA VAL A 319 -5.47 -29.60 -12.65
C VAL A 319 -5.44 -28.18 -12.08
N PRO A 320 -6.24 -27.20 -12.54
CA PRO A 320 -6.25 -25.88 -11.93
C PRO A 320 -6.75 -25.88 -10.48
N ALA A 321 -7.75 -26.70 -10.16
CA ALA A 321 -8.28 -26.81 -8.80
C ALA A 321 -7.23 -27.42 -7.84
N LEU A 322 -6.52 -28.47 -8.26
CA LEU A 322 -5.41 -29.05 -7.47
C LEU A 322 -4.23 -28.09 -7.36
N ALA A 323 -3.88 -27.38 -8.44
CA ALA A 323 -2.80 -26.41 -8.43
C ALA A 323 -3.12 -25.23 -7.47
N ALA A 324 -4.36 -24.73 -7.50
CA ALA A 324 -4.81 -23.70 -6.57
C ALA A 324 -4.83 -24.21 -5.13
N GLY A 325 -5.37 -25.41 -4.90
CA GLY A 325 -5.37 -26.05 -3.57
C GLY A 325 -3.96 -26.30 -3.03
N ALA A 326 -3.03 -26.73 -3.88
CA ALA A 326 -1.64 -26.92 -3.50
C ALA A 326 -0.92 -25.58 -3.23
N ALA A 327 -1.19 -24.56 -4.03
CA ALA A 327 -0.66 -23.22 -3.81
C ALA A 327 -1.14 -22.63 -2.47
N ILE A 328 -2.44 -22.71 -2.19
CA ILE A 328 -3.04 -22.25 -0.94
C ILE A 328 -2.50 -23.07 0.26
N ALA A 329 -2.38 -24.39 0.12
CA ALA A 329 -1.85 -25.25 1.19
C ALA A 329 -0.34 -25.06 1.45
N ALA A 330 0.40 -24.54 0.47
CA ALA A 330 1.82 -24.22 0.61
C ALA A 330 2.07 -22.82 1.21
N MET A 331 1.02 -22.00 1.32
CA MET A 331 1.12 -20.70 2.00
C MET A 331 1.29 -20.92 3.50
N PRO A 332 2.04 -20.06 4.22
CA PRO A 332 2.07 -20.10 5.69
C PRO A 332 0.62 -20.06 6.20
N ALA A 333 0.26 -21.01 7.03
CA ALA A 333 -1.04 -20.98 7.65
C ALA A 333 -1.16 -19.68 8.46
N ALA A 334 -2.16 -18.86 8.18
CA ALA A 334 -2.60 -17.87 9.14
C ALA A 334 -2.86 -18.59 10.44
N ALA A 335 -2.37 -18.04 11.56
CA ALA A 335 -2.54 -18.67 12.86
C ALA A 335 -4.01 -19.03 13.04
N THR A 336 -4.30 -20.32 13.12
CA THR A 336 -5.67 -20.84 13.30
C THR A 336 -6.08 -20.67 14.75
N GLY A 337 -6.24 -19.42 15.20
CA GLY A 337 -7.01 -19.12 16.40
C GLY A 337 -8.52 -19.22 16.09
N THR A 338 -9.32 -19.53 17.08
CA THR A 338 -10.78 -19.40 16.98
C THR A 338 -11.12 -17.95 16.59
N VAL A 339 -11.74 -17.76 15.43
CA VAL A 339 -12.13 -16.41 14.98
C VAL A 339 -13.41 -16.04 15.74
N ASN A 340 -13.27 -15.14 16.70
CA ASN A 340 -14.39 -14.59 17.46
C ASN A 340 -14.77 -13.23 16.84
N ALA A 341 -15.99 -13.09 16.33
CA ALA A 341 -16.48 -11.81 15.85
C ALA A 341 -16.94 -10.95 17.01
N VAL A 342 -16.48 -9.72 17.08
CA VAL A 342 -16.90 -8.71 18.06
C VAL A 342 -17.27 -7.42 17.33
N THR A 343 -18.23 -6.69 17.89
CA THR A 343 -18.68 -5.42 17.29
C THR A 343 -18.41 -4.25 18.23
N VAL A 344 -18.12 -3.10 17.64
CA VAL A 344 -17.97 -1.84 18.34
C VAL A 344 -19.04 -0.87 17.85
N SER A 345 -19.85 -0.35 18.77
CA SER A 345 -20.87 0.67 18.52
C SER A 345 -20.56 1.94 19.32
N ARG A 346 -21.38 2.98 19.16
CA ARG A 346 -21.25 4.18 19.98
C ARG A 346 -21.49 3.98 21.48
N ALA A 347 -22.25 2.96 21.84
CA ALA A 347 -22.67 2.72 23.20
C ALA A 347 -22.01 1.50 23.83
N GLU A 348 -21.53 0.55 23.02
CA GLU A 348 -21.07 -0.75 23.49
C GLU A 348 -19.78 -1.15 22.78
N CYS A 349 -18.85 -1.68 23.55
CA CYS A 349 -17.58 -2.24 23.10
C CYS A 349 -17.63 -3.76 23.25
N ALA A 350 -17.53 -4.50 22.15
CA ALA A 350 -17.45 -5.96 22.11
C ALA A 350 -18.49 -6.69 22.99
N PRO A 351 -19.81 -6.43 22.86
CA PRO A 351 -20.83 -7.08 23.70
C PRO A 351 -20.89 -8.60 23.51
N GLU A 352 -20.40 -9.11 22.38
CA GLU A 352 -20.33 -10.54 22.08
C GLU A 352 -19.18 -11.25 22.79
N PHE A 353 -18.21 -10.50 23.34
CA PHE A 353 -17.08 -11.06 24.06
C PHE A 353 -17.50 -11.65 25.40
N SER A 354 -17.88 -12.93 25.40
CA SER A 354 -18.43 -13.65 26.57
C SER A 354 -17.58 -14.86 26.96
N SER A 355 -16.68 -15.31 26.08
CA SER A 355 -15.75 -16.42 26.34
C SER A 355 -14.55 -16.33 25.43
N ALA A 356 -13.38 -16.81 25.89
CA ALA A 356 -12.19 -16.99 25.10
C ALA A 356 -11.41 -18.21 25.62
N GLU A 357 -10.58 -18.78 24.73
CA GLU A 357 -9.73 -19.92 25.08
C GLU A 357 -8.26 -19.43 25.29
N SER A 358 -7.49 -20.21 26.04
CA SER A 358 -6.05 -19.95 26.21
C SER A 358 -5.28 -20.32 24.93
N GLY A 359 -4.31 -19.51 24.55
CA GLY A 359 -3.51 -19.64 23.32
C GLY A 359 -3.72 -18.47 22.37
N ASP A 360 -3.25 -18.63 21.14
CA ASP A 360 -3.39 -17.60 20.10
C ASP A 360 -4.87 -17.47 19.69
N GLN A 361 -5.37 -16.25 19.81
CA GLN A 361 -6.74 -15.87 19.47
C GLN A 361 -6.73 -14.80 18.38
N THR A 362 -7.70 -14.87 17.50
CA THR A 362 -7.98 -13.81 16.52
C THR A 362 -9.43 -13.38 16.68
N PHE A 363 -9.62 -12.09 16.89
CA PHE A 363 -10.93 -11.45 16.96
C PHE A 363 -11.14 -10.63 15.69
N THR A 364 -12.22 -10.84 14.97
CA THR A 364 -12.63 -9.92 13.90
C THR A 364 -13.44 -8.81 14.51
N VAL A 365 -12.85 -7.62 14.60
CA VAL A 365 -13.47 -6.45 15.20
C VAL A 365 -14.15 -5.62 14.11
N ALA A 366 -15.48 -5.46 14.18
CA ALA A 366 -16.26 -4.66 13.23
C ALA A 366 -16.68 -3.33 13.87
N ASN A 367 -16.26 -2.21 13.29
CA ASN A 367 -16.58 -0.88 13.78
C ASN A 367 -17.89 -0.35 13.20
N ASN A 368 -18.96 -0.42 13.95
CA ASN A 368 -20.28 0.13 13.62
C ASN A 368 -20.59 1.45 14.35
N SER A 369 -19.59 2.08 14.99
CA SER A 369 -19.78 3.30 15.77
C SER A 369 -20.04 4.56 14.90
N GLY A 370 -19.59 4.53 13.64
CA GLY A 370 -19.58 5.69 12.76
C GLY A 370 -18.44 6.69 13.04
N LEU A 371 -17.49 6.33 13.91
CA LEU A 371 -16.29 7.10 14.28
C LEU A 371 -15.06 6.21 14.08
N ALA A 372 -13.92 6.79 13.73
CA ALA A 372 -12.65 6.08 13.81
C ALA A 372 -12.20 6.02 15.27
N GLY A 373 -11.43 4.98 15.62
CA GLY A 373 -10.92 4.87 16.98
C GLY A 373 -10.08 3.64 17.21
N GLU A 374 -9.50 3.56 18.40
CA GLU A 374 -8.62 2.52 18.88
C GLU A 374 -9.39 1.47 19.67
N ILE A 375 -8.98 0.22 19.56
CA ILE A 375 -9.59 -0.91 20.26
C ILE A 375 -8.50 -1.75 20.92
N ASN A 376 -8.53 -1.85 22.25
CA ASN A 376 -7.57 -2.60 23.05
C ASN A 376 -8.22 -3.82 23.70
N LEU A 377 -7.46 -4.89 23.80
CA LEU A 377 -7.78 -6.05 24.66
C LEU A 377 -6.83 -6.03 25.86
N ASP A 378 -7.36 -5.67 27.02
CA ASP A 378 -6.60 -5.51 28.25
C ASP A 378 -6.68 -6.75 29.14
N ASN A 379 -5.61 -7.04 29.87
CA ASN A 379 -5.63 -7.99 30.97
C ASN A 379 -6.18 -7.35 32.27
N ALA A 380 -6.35 -8.14 33.33
CA ALA A 380 -6.82 -7.65 34.63
C ALA A 380 -5.95 -6.56 35.26
N GLY A 381 -4.68 -6.45 34.86
CA GLY A 381 -3.74 -5.42 35.32
C GLY A 381 -3.81 -4.13 34.49
N GLY A 382 -4.67 -4.07 33.47
CA GLY A 382 -4.77 -2.95 32.52
C GLY A 382 -3.62 -2.90 31.52
N ALA A 383 -2.93 -4.02 31.29
CA ALA A 383 -1.93 -4.11 30.24
C ALA A 383 -2.57 -4.64 28.96
N VAL A 384 -2.27 -4.02 27.86
CA VAL A 384 -2.75 -4.34 26.51
C VAL A 384 -2.08 -5.63 26.03
N VAL A 385 -2.88 -6.61 25.62
CA VAL A 385 -2.41 -7.89 25.08
C VAL A 385 -2.65 -8.02 23.58
N GLY A 386 -3.38 -7.09 23.00
CA GLY A 386 -3.62 -6.93 21.57
C GLY A 386 -4.39 -5.65 21.32
N GLU A 387 -4.11 -4.99 20.19
CA GLU A 387 -4.71 -3.70 19.86
C GLU A 387 -4.93 -3.53 18.36
N ILE A 388 -5.79 -2.59 18.02
CA ILE A 388 -5.95 -1.98 16.71
C ILE A 388 -5.91 -0.48 16.95
N GLU A 389 -4.81 0.19 16.60
CA GLU A 389 -4.61 1.62 16.84
C GLU A 389 -5.67 2.50 16.17
N THR A 390 -6.04 2.17 14.95
CA THR A 390 -7.07 2.93 14.22
C THR A 390 -7.96 2.02 13.38
N LEU A 391 -9.20 1.88 13.78
CA LEU A 391 -10.25 1.20 13.01
C LEU A 391 -11.24 2.20 12.48
N GLY A 392 -11.28 2.40 11.16
CA GLY A 392 -12.18 3.33 10.50
C GLY A 392 -13.67 2.97 10.65
N PRO A 393 -14.59 3.93 10.48
CA PRO A 393 -16.01 3.67 10.58
C PRO A 393 -16.51 2.76 9.46
N GLY A 394 -17.29 1.73 9.81
CA GLY A 394 -17.85 0.76 8.87
C GLY A 394 -16.84 -0.25 8.31
N THR A 395 -15.65 -0.33 8.91
CA THR A 395 -14.62 -1.31 8.56
C THR A 395 -14.50 -2.41 9.61
N ASP A 396 -13.82 -3.48 9.25
CA ASP A 396 -13.44 -4.57 10.15
C ASP A 396 -11.96 -4.88 10.02
N ALA A 397 -11.34 -5.26 11.14
CA ALA A 397 -9.94 -5.67 11.17
C ALA A 397 -9.73 -6.84 12.17
N PRO A 398 -8.71 -7.67 11.95
CA PRO A 398 -8.32 -8.69 12.90
C PRO A 398 -7.51 -8.10 14.06
N LEU A 399 -7.90 -8.40 15.30
CA LEU A 399 -7.09 -8.20 16.49
C LEU A 399 -6.56 -9.58 16.92
N THR A 400 -5.25 -9.73 16.96
CA THR A 400 -4.58 -10.96 17.37
C THR A 400 -4.01 -10.81 18.77
N ALA A 401 -4.18 -11.82 19.62
CA ALA A 401 -3.63 -11.83 20.97
C ALA A 401 -3.33 -13.25 21.42
N THR A 402 -2.24 -13.44 22.16
CA THR A 402 -1.94 -14.69 22.86
C THR A 402 -2.48 -14.59 24.28
N LEU A 403 -3.52 -15.36 24.62
CA LEU A 403 -4.18 -15.32 25.92
C LEU A 403 -3.66 -16.42 26.83
N GLY A 404 -3.18 -16.06 28.02
CA GLY A 404 -2.92 -16.97 29.11
C GLY A 404 -4.17 -17.17 30.01
N ALA A 405 -4.02 -17.91 31.10
CA ALA A 405 -5.05 -17.90 32.13
C ALA A 405 -5.14 -16.53 32.80
N GLY A 406 -6.32 -15.92 32.81
CA GLY A 406 -6.49 -14.56 33.31
C GLY A 406 -7.84 -13.97 32.95
N THR A 407 -8.09 -12.74 33.33
CA THR A 407 -9.29 -11.98 32.95
C THR A 407 -8.93 -10.91 31.93
N TYR A 408 -9.76 -10.79 30.90
CA TYR A 408 -9.54 -9.89 29.78
C TYR A 408 -10.78 -9.04 29.50
N THR A 409 -10.58 -7.82 29.01
CA THR A 409 -11.64 -6.84 28.76
C THR A 409 -11.28 -6.06 27.50
N PHE A 410 -12.19 -5.98 26.53
CA PHE A 410 -12.03 -5.03 25.42
C PHE A 410 -12.29 -3.61 25.91
N ARG A 411 -11.46 -2.66 25.47
CA ARG A 411 -11.69 -1.21 25.63
C ARG A 411 -11.69 -0.56 24.25
N CYS A 412 -12.66 0.32 24.02
CA CYS A 412 -12.86 0.99 22.75
C CYS A 412 -12.83 2.50 22.95
N PHE A 413 -11.92 3.18 22.26
CA PHE A 413 -11.71 4.62 22.30
C PHE A 413 -12.15 5.20 20.94
N MET A 414 -13.44 5.55 20.82
CA MET A 414 -14.04 5.94 19.56
C MET A 414 -14.16 7.46 19.41
N GLY A 415 -13.32 8.06 18.56
CA GLY A 415 -13.24 9.52 18.36
C GLY A 415 -12.93 10.23 19.68
N SER A 416 -13.65 11.32 19.99
CA SER A 416 -13.52 12.09 21.25
C SER A 416 -14.54 11.67 22.32
N GLN A 417 -15.09 10.46 22.23
CA GLN A 417 -16.10 9.98 23.20
C GLN A 417 -15.43 9.28 24.40
N ALA A 418 -16.11 9.25 25.54
CA ALA A 418 -15.63 8.48 26.68
C ALA A 418 -15.44 7.00 26.30
N ALA A 419 -14.33 6.40 26.74
CA ALA A 419 -14.01 5.02 26.47
C ALA A 419 -15.13 4.08 26.96
N THR A 420 -15.48 3.11 26.13
CA THR A 420 -16.42 2.04 26.50
C THR A 420 -15.66 0.74 26.73
N ALA A 421 -16.21 -0.19 27.51
CA ALA A 421 -15.58 -1.46 27.82
C ALA A 421 -16.56 -2.62 27.71
N SER A 422 -16.05 -3.80 27.33
CA SER A 422 -16.82 -5.06 27.40
C SER A 422 -16.98 -5.53 28.83
N GLN A 423 -17.82 -6.55 29.02
CA GLN A 423 -17.78 -7.32 30.27
C GLN A 423 -16.46 -8.09 30.37
N PRO A 424 -15.85 -8.20 31.57
CA PRO A 424 -14.63 -8.98 31.76
C PRO A 424 -14.88 -10.47 31.51
N VAL A 425 -13.99 -11.12 30.77
CA VAL A 425 -14.05 -12.55 30.44
C VAL A 425 -12.87 -13.26 31.08
N THR A 426 -13.14 -14.34 31.82
CA THR A 426 -12.10 -15.16 32.45
C THR A 426 -11.71 -16.32 31.53
N VAL A 427 -10.45 -16.39 31.17
CA VAL A 427 -9.81 -17.45 30.40
C VAL A 427 -9.17 -18.44 31.35
N SER A 428 -9.53 -19.72 31.25
CA SER A 428 -9.00 -20.81 32.09
C SER A 428 -7.75 -21.44 31.42
N ALA A 429 -6.82 -21.91 32.23
CA ALA A 429 -5.64 -22.63 31.70
C ALA A 429 -6.07 -23.94 31.03
N THR A 430 -5.57 -24.18 29.82
CA THR A 430 -5.75 -25.49 29.17
C THR A 430 -4.71 -26.48 29.67
N THR A 431 -5.11 -27.70 29.94
CA THR A 431 -4.27 -28.77 30.54
C THR A 431 -3.27 -29.41 29.54
N LYS A 432 -3.16 -28.93 28.30
CA LYS A 432 -2.45 -29.61 27.21
C LYS A 432 -1.10 -29.06 26.78
N ALA A 433 -0.71 -27.86 27.20
CA ALA A 433 0.64 -27.32 26.95
C ALA A 433 1.01 -26.32 28.05
N ALA A 434 2.29 -26.02 28.27
CA ALA A 434 2.68 -24.85 29.04
C ALA A 434 1.95 -23.65 28.43
N ALA A 435 1.11 -22.97 29.23
CA ALA A 435 0.35 -21.84 28.74
C ALA A 435 1.33 -20.81 28.18
N PRO A 436 1.13 -20.31 26.95
CA PRO A 436 1.98 -19.25 26.43
C PRO A 436 1.88 -18.06 27.37
N THR A 437 3.02 -17.43 27.64
CA THR A 437 3.03 -16.19 28.42
C THR A 437 2.56 -15.08 27.49
N PRO A 438 1.44 -14.41 27.78
CA PRO A 438 0.99 -13.30 26.95
C PRO A 438 2.04 -12.20 27.00
N VAL A 439 2.40 -11.66 25.83
CA VAL A 439 3.10 -10.37 25.74
C VAL A 439 2.05 -9.32 26.06
N ALA A 440 2.25 -8.58 27.13
CA ALA A 440 1.31 -7.56 27.57
C ALA A 440 2.08 -6.26 27.87
N VAL A 441 1.68 -5.19 27.23
CA VAL A 441 2.29 -3.86 27.40
C VAL A 441 1.41 -3.05 28.34
N LYS A 442 1.98 -2.59 29.45
CA LYS A 442 1.28 -1.68 30.36
C LYS A 442 1.40 -0.26 29.81
N PRO A 443 0.30 0.39 29.37
CA PRO A 443 0.34 1.76 28.89
C PRO A 443 0.99 2.71 29.91
N VAL A 444 1.56 3.80 29.43
CA VAL A 444 2.09 4.87 30.29
C VAL A 444 1.05 5.95 30.47
N THR A 445 1.20 6.71 31.54
CA THR A 445 0.42 7.94 31.76
C THR A 445 1.28 9.17 31.42
N LEU A 446 0.64 10.26 31.05
CA LEU A 446 1.32 11.55 30.85
C LEU A 446 2.18 11.94 32.07
N ASN A 447 1.71 11.67 33.31
CA ASN A 447 2.45 11.94 34.52
C ASN A 447 3.72 11.09 34.66
N GLU A 448 3.77 9.90 34.07
CA GLU A 448 4.97 9.04 34.07
C GLU A 448 5.98 9.53 33.01
N LEU A 449 5.55 10.13 31.91
CA LEU A 449 6.43 10.69 30.86
C LEU A 449 6.97 12.08 31.20
N THR A 450 6.29 12.85 32.05
CA THR A 450 6.72 14.21 32.40
C THR A 450 8.13 14.25 32.99
N PRO A 451 8.54 13.44 34.00
CA PRO A 451 9.90 13.48 34.53
C PRO A 451 11.00 13.13 33.53
N PRO A 452 10.90 12.06 32.68
CA PRO A 452 11.82 11.85 31.57
C PRO A 452 11.96 13.05 30.64
N ASN A 453 10.85 13.65 30.21
CA ASN A 453 10.87 14.82 29.35
C ASN A 453 11.55 16.03 30.02
N ASP A 454 11.29 16.29 31.30
CA ASP A 454 11.99 17.34 32.06
C ASP A 454 13.52 17.15 32.11
N LEU A 455 13.98 15.89 32.18
CA LEU A 455 15.41 15.58 32.14
C LEU A 455 15.97 15.86 30.74
N TYR A 456 15.27 15.42 29.69
CA TYR A 456 15.67 15.67 28.31
C TYR A 456 15.73 17.18 28.00
N GLN A 457 14.72 17.95 28.39
CA GLN A 457 14.71 19.41 28.18
C GLN A 457 15.88 20.13 28.85
N LYS A 458 16.31 19.70 30.05
CA LYS A 458 17.49 20.23 30.71
C LYS A 458 18.76 19.98 29.91
N TYR A 459 18.88 18.78 29.32
CA TYR A 459 20.01 18.44 28.45
C TYR A 459 19.97 19.28 27.17
N ALA A 460 18.83 19.37 26.49
CA ALA A 460 18.66 20.16 25.28
C ALA A 460 18.95 21.66 25.51
N ALA A 461 18.52 22.22 26.64
CA ALA A 461 18.82 23.60 27.02
C ALA A 461 20.34 23.84 27.19
N ALA A 462 21.08 22.87 27.70
CA ALA A 462 22.55 22.95 27.79
C ALA A 462 23.19 22.94 26.38
N GLN A 463 22.72 22.06 25.47
CA GLN A 463 23.22 22.02 24.09
C GLN A 463 22.89 23.30 23.31
N LEU A 464 21.71 23.91 23.52
CA LEU A 464 21.37 25.20 22.95
C LEU A 464 22.26 26.33 23.46
N THR A 465 22.75 26.24 24.71
CA THR A 465 23.73 27.18 25.26
C THR A 465 25.10 27.02 24.57
N ASP A 466 25.51 25.78 24.32
CA ASP A 466 26.75 25.49 23.58
C ASP A 466 26.63 25.95 22.13
N LEU A 467 25.52 25.65 21.46
CA LEU A 467 25.21 26.13 20.11
C LEU A 467 25.26 27.66 20.01
N ALA A 468 24.65 28.39 20.94
CA ALA A 468 24.68 29.85 20.96
C ALA A 468 26.12 30.37 21.03
N ALA A 469 26.96 29.76 21.88
CA ALA A 469 28.36 30.12 22.01
C ALA A 469 29.19 29.83 20.74
N ASP A 470 28.88 28.74 20.02
CA ASP A 470 29.53 28.37 18.75
C ASP A 470 29.09 29.28 17.61
N VAL A 471 27.81 29.64 17.54
CA VAL A 471 27.29 30.62 16.58
C VAL A 471 27.92 31.99 16.82
N GLU A 472 28.15 32.42 18.07
CA GLU A 472 28.91 33.65 18.36
C GLU A 472 30.36 33.59 17.86
N LYS A 473 31.02 32.41 17.87
CA LYS A 473 32.37 32.24 17.27
C LYS A 473 32.27 32.47 15.75
N LEU A 474 31.31 31.82 15.07
CA LEU A 474 31.07 32.00 13.64
C LEU A 474 30.85 33.47 13.27
N GLN A 475 30.01 34.19 14.03
CA GLN A 475 29.78 35.63 13.82
C GLN A 475 31.09 36.45 13.95
N ARG A 476 31.90 36.16 14.96
CA ARG A 476 33.18 36.85 15.16
C ARG A 476 34.18 36.60 14.03
N ASP A 477 34.26 35.36 13.52
CA ASP A 477 35.18 34.98 12.46
C ASP A 477 34.76 35.56 11.12
N LEU A 478 33.45 35.50 10.81
CA LEU A 478 32.86 36.17 9.65
C LEU A 478 33.05 37.70 9.72
N GLY A 479 32.89 38.30 10.91
CA GLY A 479 33.14 39.71 11.14
C GLY A 479 34.60 40.15 10.90
N LYS A 480 35.56 39.23 11.14
CA LYS A 480 37.01 39.42 10.84
C LYS A 480 37.38 39.00 9.41
N ASN A 481 36.42 38.49 8.61
CA ASN A 481 36.66 37.89 7.30
C ASN A 481 37.60 36.66 7.36
N ASP A 482 37.59 35.93 8.45
CA ASP A 482 38.35 34.68 8.65
C ASP A 482 37.51 33.48 8.26
N ILE A 483 37.39 33.25 6.95
CA ILE A 483 36.62 32.12 6.38
C ILE A 483 37.23 30.76 6.78
N ALA A 484 38.57 30.71 6.96
CA ALA A 484 39.23 29.46 7.31
C ALA A 484 38.87 29.00 8.74
N GLN A 485 38.82 29.94 9.70
CA GLN A 485 38.37 29.66 11.05
C GLN A 485 36.89 29.41 11.12
N ALA A 486 36.05 30.18 10.40
CA ALA A 486 34.61 29.97 10.33
C ALA A 486 34.23 28.57 9.86
N LYS A 487 34.99 27.99 8.89
CA LYS A 487 34.79 26.59 8.48
C LYS A 487 35.10 25.58 9.59
N GLN A 488 36.07 25.88 10.45
CA GLN A 488 36.43 25.00 11.58
C GLN A 488 35.39 25.09 12.71
N ASP A 489 34.85 26.30 12.95
CA ASP A 489 33.88 26.55 14.00
C ASP A 489 32.43 26.20 13.61
N TRP A 490 32.16 25.93 12.31
CA TRP A 490 30.85 25.51 11.84
C TRP A 490 30.47 24.11 12.33
N LEU A 491 31.38 23.14 12.26
CA LEU A 491 31.06 21.75 12.67
C LEU A 491 30.72 21.61 14.16
N PRO A 492 31.42 22.24 15.12
CA PRO A 492 30.96 22.25 16.51
C PRO A 492 29.55 22.82 16.69
N ALA A 493 29.19 23.89 15.95
CA ALA A 493 27.85 24.47 16.00
C ALA A 493 26.79 23.49 15.45
N GLN A 494 27.06 22.86 14.31
CA GLN A 494 26.17 21.83 13.74
C GLN A 494 26.00 20.67 14.73
N GLN A 495 27.07 20.12 15.25
CA GLN A 495 27.00 19.02 16.22
C GLN A 495 26.31 19.39 17.54
N ALA A 496 26.37 20.66 17.96
CA ALA A 496 25.61 21.12 19.12
C ALA A 496 24.10 21.14 18.83
N TRP A 497 23.71 21.48 17.59
CA TRP A 497 22.32 21.38 17.14
C TRP A 497 21.84 19.94 17.10
N GLU A 498 22.59 19.01 16.46
CA GLU A 498 22.24 17.59 16.45
C GLU A 498 22.02 17.05 17.87
N ARG A 499 22.86 17.45 18.83
CA ARG A 499 22.70 17.04 20.24
C ARG A 499 21.49 17.67 20.94
N VAL A 500 20.83 18.67 20.38
CA VAL A 500 19.52 19.11 20.89
C VAL A 500 18.48 18.04 20.64
N GLY A 501 18.70 17.13 19.67
CA GLY A 501 17.78 16.07 19.32
C GLY A 501 16.54 16.63 18.62
N ALA A 502 16.76 17.60 17.71
CA ALA A 502 15.74 18.11 16.81
C ALA A 502 15.36 16.98 15.85
N SER A 503 14.42 16.17 16.24
CA SER A 503 13.83 15.14 15.44
C SER A 503 12.57 15.65 14.78
N TYR A 504 12.15 14.96 13.78
CA TYR A 504 10.99 15.10 12.94
C TYR A 504 9.92 16.08 13.46
N ASP A 505 9.88 17.29 12.89
CA ASP A 505 8.90 18.36 13.19
C ASP A 505 8.92 18.93 14.64
N SER A 506 9.86 18.45 15.50
CA SER A 506 9.87 18.80 16.93
C SER A 506 10.03 20.30 17.20
N PHE A 507 10.69 21.05 16.32
CA PHE A 507 10.89 22.48 16.45
C PHE A 507 10.16 23.29 15.35
N GLY A 508 9.41 22.65 14.45
CA GLY A 508 8.61 23.28 13.42
C GLY A 508 9.36 24.33 12.59
N ASP A 509 8.73 25.45 12.29
CA ASP A 509 9.32 26.55 11.52
C ASP A 509 10.62 27.10 12.12
N LEU A 510 10.79 27.02 13.45
CA LEU A 510 12.02 27.47 14.12
C LEU A 510 13.17 26.48 13.87
N GLY A 511 12.90 25.19 13.85
CA GLY A 511 13.86 24.15 13.46
C GLY A 511 14.33 24.36 12.03
N LEU A 512 13.40 24.55 11.08
CA LEU A 512 13.72 24.87 9.68
C LEU A 512 14.53 26.17 9.53
N ALA A 513 14.32 27.14 10.39
CA ALA A 513 15.08 28.40 10.37
C ALA A 513 16.49 28.26 10.95
N VAL A 514 16.76 27.22 11.77
CA VAL A 514 18.10 26.90 12.32
C VAL A 514 18.86 25.94 11.42
N ASP A 515 18.20 24.94 10.87
CA ASP A 515 18.86 23.80 10.17
C ASP A 515 18.13 23.30 8.93
N GLY A 516 17.27 24.11 8.33
CA GLY A 516 16.48 23.70 7.17
C GLY A 516 17.31 23.43 5.92
N LEU A 517 16.88 22.44 5.13
CA LEU A 517 17.51 22.03 3.89
C LEU A 517 17.05 22.90 2.70
N ALA A 518 17.90 23.01 1.67
CA ALA A 518 17.54 23.64 0.39
C ALA A 518 16.63 22.76 -0.49
N GLY A 519 16.58 21.48 -0.19
CA GLY A 519 15.70 20.52 -0.86
C GLY A 519 14.23 20.89 -0.69
N GLY A 520 13.43 20.86 -1.78
CA GLY A 520 12.01 21.26 -1.75
C GLY A 520 11.75 22.76 -1.87
N LEU A 521 12.74 23.62 -1.66
CA LEU A 521 12.57 25.06 -1.85
C LEU A 521 12.54 25.43 -3.36
N PRO A 522 11.67 26.35 -3.81
CA PRO A 522 11.47 26.68 -5.22
C PRO A 522 12.75 27.08 -5.97
N ASN A 523 13.71 27.74 -5.28
CA ASN A 523 14.97 28.19 -5.84
C ASN A 523 16.18 27.43 -5.28
N GLY A 524 15.97 26.31 -4.57
CA GLY A 524 17.02 25.50 -3.96
C GLY A 524 17.95 26.31 -3.08
N VAL A 525 19.26 26.15 -3.24
CA VAL A 525 20.29 26.87 -2.45
C VAL A 525 20.28 28.40 -2.65
N ASN A 526 19.56 28.91 -3.65
CA ASN A 526 19.40 30.36 -3.89
C ASN A 526 18.05 30.88 -3.34
N ASP A 527 17.27 30.06 -2.68
CA ASP A 527 16.04 30.50 -2.09
C ASP A 527 16.27 31.38 -0.86
N LYS A 528 15.41 32.36 -0.67
CA LYS A 528 15.50 33.29 0.48
C LYS A 528 15.14 32.64 1.80
N SER A 529 14.38 31.55 1.73
CA SER A 529 13.99 30.74 2.89
C SER A 529 15.05 29.71 3.29
N PHE A 530 16.10 29.52 2.47
CA PHE A 530 17.25 28.71 2.84
C PHE A 530 18.11 29.52 3.83
N THR A 531 18.03 29.16 5.10
CA THR A 531 18.67 29.86 6.22
C THR A 531 19.36 28.87 7.15
N GLY A 532 19.99 29.35 8.24
CA GLY A 532 20.52 28.47 9.27
C GLY A 532 21.90 27.89 8.98
N LEU A 533 22.19 26.77 9.64
CA LEU A 533 23.50 26.11 9.66
C LEU A 533 23.90 25.59 8.27
N HIS A 534 23.01 24.90 7.57
CA HIS A 534 23.26 24.39 6.22
C HIS A 534 23.40 25.51 5.18
N ARG A 535 22.72 26.63 5.39
CA ARG A 535 22.94 27.82 4.54
C ARG A 535 24.34 28.43 4.75
N LEU A 536 24.83 28.44 5.98
CA LEU A 536 26.20 28.86 6.29
C LEU A 536 27.21 27.87 5.70
N GLU A 537 26.99 26.58 5.86
CA GLU A 537 27.79 25.53 5.25
C GLU A 537 27.94 25.78 3.74
N TYR A 538 26.81 25.81 3.01
CA TYR A 538 26.84 26.07 1.59
C TYR A 538 27.67 27.32 1.24
N GLY A 539 27.43 28.41 1.93
CA GLY A 539 28.13 29.65 1.66
C GLY A 539 29.65 29.59 1.91
N LEU A 540 30.05 28.94 3.00
CA LEU A 540 31.44 28.75 3.36
C LEU A 540 32.18 27.87 2.35
N TRP A 541 31.60 26.74 1.94
CA TRP A 541 32.26 25.80 1.01
C TRP A 541 32.13 26.22 -0.46
N ALA A 542 31.08 26.97 -0.83
CA ALA A 542 30.97 27.62 -2.15
C ALA A 542 31.84 28.85 -2.30
N GLY A 543 32.57 29.28 -1.25
CA GLY A 543 33.50 30.43 -1.31
C GLY A 543 32.80 31.79 -1.33
N GLN A 544 31.60 31.89 -0.74
CA GLN A 544 30.92 33.18 -0.58
C GLN A 544 31.68 34.08 0.39
N PRO A 545 31.69 35.41 0.15
CA PRO A 545 32.42 36.33 1.01
C PRO A 545 31.75 36.47 2.37
N ALA A 546 32.53 36.65 3.43
CA ALA A 546 32.07 36.79 4.81
C ALA A 546 30.95 37.82 5.00
N ARG A 547 31.01 38.96 4.27
CA ARG A 547 29.98 40.00 4.32
C ARG A 547 28.58 39.53 3.90
N GLU A 548 28.48 38.46 3.11
CA GLU A 548 27.20 37.86 2.70
C GLU A 548 26.72 36.81 3.71
N LEU A 549 27.65 36.16 4.42
CA LEU A 549 27.37 35.12 5.40
C LEU A 549 27.07 35.68 6.81
N LEU A 550 27.67 36.81 7.17
CA LEU A 550 27.44 37.42 8.48
C LEU A 550 25.94 37.69 8.80
N PRO A 551 25.14 38.25 7.89
CA PRO A 551 23.71 38.41 8.14
C PRO A 551 22.97 37.07 8.35
N VAL A 552 23.44 35.98 7.75
CA VAL A 552 22.86 34.63 7.94
C VAL A 552 23.18 34.13 9.35
N ALA A 553 24.43 34.31 9.80
CA ALA A 553 24.84 33.99 11.17
C ALA A 553 24.11 34.83 12.23
N ASP A 554 23.84 36.11 11.93
CA ASP A 554 23.05 37.00 12.82
C ASP A 554 21.59 36.53 12.95
N ALA A 555 21.00 36.08 11.84
CA ALA A 555 19.65 35.50 11.85
C ALA A 555 19.63 34.17 12.60
N LEU A 556 20.62 33.30 12.38
CA LEU A 556 20.77 32.04 13.10
C LEU A 556 20.86 32.27 14.62
N ALA A 557 21.72 33.17 15.08
CA ALA A 557 21.85 33.51 16.51
C ALA A 557 20.50 33.92 17.15
N LYS A 558 19.70 34.70 16.43
CA LYS A 558 18.38 35.11 16.87
C LYS A 558 17.39 33.94 16.93
N ASN A 559 17.42 33.04 15.93
CA ASN A 559 16.55 31.86 15.88
C ASN A 559 16.90 30.89 17.02
N VAL A 560 18.20 30.59 17.24
CA VAL A 560 18.67 29.76 18.35
C VAL A 560 18.22 30.33 19.70
N ALA A 561 18.35 31.65 19.92
CA ALA A 561 17.85 32.30 21.14
C ALA A 561 16.32 32.16 21.30
N THR A 562 15.58 32.14 20.21
CA THR A 562 14.13 31.95 20.22
C THR A 562 13.76 30.51 20.57
N VAL A 563 14.46 29.52 19.97
CA VAL A 563 14.31 28.11 20.35
C VAL A 563 14.59 27.90 21.84
N ALA A 564 15.73 28.41 22.32
CA ALA A 564 16.12 28.28 23.73
C ALA A 564 15.08 28.89 24.70
N LYS A 565 14.47 30.00 24.31
CA LYS A 565 13.42 30.65 25.12
C LYS A 565 12.12 29.84 25.16
N ASN A 566 11.76 29.17 24.07
CA ASN A 566 10.47 28.51 23.90
C ASN A 566 10.59 26.98 24.03
N LEU A 567 11.75 26.44 24.40
CA LEU A 567 12.04 25.01 24.43
C LEU A 567 11.00 24.17 25.22
N THR A 568 10.45 24.73 26.29
CA THR A 568 9.53 24.04 27.19
C THR A 568 8.05 24.21 26.80
N THR A 569 7.77 24.81 25.64
CA THR A 569 6.39 24.93 25.14
C THR A 569 5.96 23.65 24.42
N ASP A 570 4.65 23.36 24.43
CA ASP A 570 4.08 22.16 23.76
C ASP A 570 4.35 22.17 22.26
N ASP A 571 4.50 23.36 21.65
CA ASP A 571 4.85 23.50 20.22
C ASP A 571 6.28 23.07 19.88
N LEU A 572 7.11 22.79 20.90
CA LEU A 572 8.50 22.36 20.71
C LEU A 572 8.77 21.05 21.47
N ALA A 573 9.76 21.07 22.38
CA ALA A 573 10.15 19.91 23.16
C ALA A 573 9.36 19.72 24.48
N GLY A 574 8.32 20.53 24.70
CA GLY A 574 7.55 20.56 25.95
C GLY A 574 6.55 19.41 26.09
N ASP A 575 6.09 18.81 25.00
CA ASP A 575 5.13 17.73 25.03
C ASP A 575 5.80 16.39 25.42
N PRO A 576 5.50 15.82 26.60
CA PRO A 576 6.11 14.57 27.04
C PRO A 576 5.71 13.37 26.19
N THR A 577 4.59 13.39 25.49
CA THR A 577 4.10 12.27 24.66
C THR A 577 4.96 12.06 23.42
N GLN A 578 5.72 13.06 23.00
CA GLN A 578 6.61 13.00 21.84
C GLN A 578 7.97 12.39 22.18
N LEU A 579 8.34 12.30 23.47
CA LEU A 579 9.67 11.84 23.87
C LEU A 579 9.96 10.39 23.44
N PRO A 580 9.04 9.42 23.59
CA PRO A 580 9.28 8.04 23.14
C PRO A 580 9.56 7.91 21.64
N LEU A 581 8.89 8.74 20.82
CA LEU A 581 9.08 8.75 19.38
C LEU A 581 10.46 9.28 18.99
N ARG A 582 10.99 10.27 19.72
CA ARG A 582 12.30 10.88 19.44
C ARG A 582 13.47 9.89 19.51
N VAL A 583 13.40 8.87 20.34
CA VAL A 583 14.42 7.81 20.41
C VAL A 583 14.61 7.13 19.06
N HIS A 584 13.54 6.92 18.29
CA HIS A 584 13.62 6.35 16.97
C HIS A 584 13.94 7.39 15.89
N GLU A 585 13.26 8.54 15.94
CA GLU A 585 13.33 9.57 14.89
C GLU A 585 14.73 10.20 14.76
N ILE A 586 15.45 10.44 15.85
CA ILE A 586 16.82 10.96 15.79
C ILE A 586 17.71 10.11 14.90
N ILE A 587 17.64 8.80 15.05
CA ILE A 587 18.46 7.84 14.30
C ILE A 587 17.91 7.63 12.88
N GLU A 588 16.60 7.75 12.68
CA GLU A 588 15.96 7.72 11.37
C GLU A 588 16.39 8.94 10.53
N ASP A 589 16.37 10.14 11.13
CA ASP A 589 16.82 11.38 10.49
C ASP A 589 18.31 11.31 10.12
N ALA A 590 19.15 10.79 10.99
CA ALA A 590 20.57 10.55 10.70
C ALA A 590 20.77 9.65 9.47
N LEU A 591 19.95 8.60 9.31
CA LEU A 591 19.99 7.72 8.15
C LEU A 591 19.45 8.42 6.90
N ARG A 592 18.31 9.11 7.02
CA ARG A 592 17.61 9.77 5.93
C ARG A 592 18.41 10.92 5.36
N ASP A 593 18.98 11.78 6.21
CA ASP A 593 19.57 13.05 5.81
C ASP A 593 21.11 12.94 5.76
N HIS A 594 21.77 12.60 6.85
CA HIS A 594 23.23 12.60 6.92
C HIS A 594 23.86 11.49 6.07
N LEU A 595 23.46 10.23 6.27
CA LEU A 595 24.09 9.10 5.58
C LEU A 595 23.68 8.96 4.11
N SER A 596 22.58 9.60 3.69
CA SER A 596 22.25 9.78 2.29
C SER A 596 23.05 10.90 1.62
N GLY A 597 23.54 11.87 2.42
CA GLY A 597 24.26 13.05 1.99
C GLY A 597 23.37 14.13 1.37
N VAL A 598 22.06 14.09 1.62
CA VAL A 598 21.11 15.10 1.13
C VAL A 598 21.33 16.46 1.79
N ASP A 599 21.86 16.47 2.98
CA ASP A 599 22.18 17.62 3.82
C ASP A 599 23.65 18.10 3.73
N ASP A 600 24.52 17.41 2.97
CA ASP A 600 25.92 17.80 2.77
C ASP A 600 26.05 18.89 1.71
N TYR A 601 26.26 20.12 2.14
CA TYR A 601 26.49 21.26 1.25
C TYR A 601 27.99 21.59 1.09
N GLY A 602 28.88 20.65 1.41
CA GLY A 602 30.29 20.70 1.07
C GLY A 602 31.24 20.45 2.24
N ALA A 603 30.78 20.38 3.46
CA ALA A 603 31.60 20.11 4.65
C ALA A 603 32.07 18.65 4.72
N GLY A 604 31.31 17.73 4.15
CA GLY A 604 31.58 16.29 4.26
C GLY A 604 31.42 15.76 5.69
N ALA A 605 30.46 16.31 6.45
CA ALA A 605 30.35 16.13 7.90
C ALA A 605 29.38 15.00 8.31
N ALA A 606 28.77 14.26 7.38
CA ALA A 606 27.73 13.26 7.63
C ALA A 606 28.02 12.32 8.82
N TYR A 607 29.20 11.69 8.85
CA TYR A 607 29.57 10.80 9.97
C TYR A 607 29.79 11.53 11.30
N ALA A 608 30.14 12.83 11.25
CA ALA A 608 30.32 13.64 12.45
C ALA A 608 28.97 14.01 13.07
N MET A 609 27.98 14.31 12.24
CA MET A 609 26.59 14.61 12.63
C MET A 609 25.92 13.34 13.15
N THR A 610 25.92 12.24 12.40
CA THR A 610 25.41 10.94 12.87
C THR A 610 26.03 10.50 14.20
N TYR A 611 27.32 10.80 14.45
CA TYR A 611 27.93 10.51 15.74
C TYR A 611 27.40 11.41 16.87
N ALA A 612 27.01 12.65 16.57
CA ALA A 612 26.34 13.51 17.55
C ALA A 612 24.93 12.99 17.88
N ASP A 613 24.23 12.46 16.87
CA ASP A 613 22.91 11.86 17.05
C ASP A 613 22.96 10.62 17.95
N THR A 614 23.94 9.73 17.80
CA THR A 614 24.08 8.60 18.72
C THR A 614 24.33 9.04 20.16
N GLN A 615 24.88 10.25 20.39
CA GLN A 615 25.10 10.78 21.73
C GLN A 615 23.80 11.27 22.37
N VAL A 616 22.98 12.01 21.64
CA VAL A 616 21.69 12.50 22.15
C VAL A 616 20.69 11.36 22.27
N ASP A 617 20.67 10.44 21.32
CA ASP A 617 19.80 9.25 21.37
C ASP A 617 20.03 8.45 22.66
N ARG A 618 21.28 8.23 23.02
CA ARG A 618 21.65 7.61 24.32
C ARG A 618 21.12 8.38 25.52
N VAL A 619 21.10 9.71 25.45
CA VAL A 619 20.53 10.55 26.53
C VAL A 619 19.02 10.34 26.61
N VAL A 620 18.29 10.41 25.50
CA VAL A 620 16.83 10.22 25.48
C VAL A 620 16.49 8.82 25.98
N LEU A 621 17.14 7.78 25.46
CA LEU A 621 16.98 6.38 25.90
C LEU A 621 17.25 6.24 27.42
N SER A 622 18.25 6.93 27.96
CA SER A 622 18.55 6.90 29.40
C SER A 622 17.47 7.59 30.24
N CYS A 623 16.85 8.66 29.73
CA CYS A 623 15.75 9.33 30.42
C CYS A 623 14.53 8.41 30.58
N GLU A 624 14.25 7.58 29.59
CA GLU A 624 13.11 6.68 29.54
C GLU A 624 13.41 5.25 30.03
N ALA A 625 14.67 4.92 30.30
CA ALA A 625 15.13 3.57 30.61
C ALA A 625 14.34 2.87 31.72
N ALA A 626 13.87 3.60 32.74
CA ALA A 626 13.08 3.02 33.81
C ALA A 626 11.70 2.55 33.34
N LEU A 627 11.06 3.31 32.45
CA LEU A 627 9.75 2.99 31.86
C LEU A 627 9.86 1.85 30.85
N ILE A 628 10.89 1.88 30.01
CA ILE A 628 11.16 0.84 29.02
C ILE A 628 11.47 -0.48 29.73
N ASN A 629 12.41 -0.49 30.68
CA ASN A 629 12.79 -1.72 31.39
C ASN A 629 11.65 -2.34 32.23
N ALA A 630 10.67 -1.54 32.63
CA ALA A 630 9.48 -2.06 33.33
C ALA A 630 8.57 -2.87 32.38
N ARG A 631 8.71 -2.70 31.06
CA ARG A 631 7.88 -3.31 29.99
C ARG A 631 8.67 -4.35 29.21
N ASP A 632 9.88 -3.99 28.79
CA ASP A 632 10.87 -4.88 28.17
C ASP A 632 12.24 -4.76 28.87
N PRO A 633 12.58 -5.64 29.79
CA PRO A 633 13.81 -5.58 30.59
C PRO A 633 15.10 -5.73 29.78
N GLY A 634 15.05 -6.16 28.52
CA GLY A 634 16.20 -6.42 27.66
C GLY A 634 16.51 -5.32 26.66
N LEU A 635 15.50 -4.51 26.31
CA LEU A 635 15.55 -3.59 25.18
C LEU A 635 16.62 -2.50 25.35
N VAL A 636 16.66 -1.82 26.50
CA VAL A 636 17.65 -0.76 26.77
C VAL A 636 19.07 -1.30 26.65
N ALA A 637 19.34 -2.49 27.18
CA ALA A 637 20.69 -3.11 27.11
C ALA A 637 21.06 -3.49 25.66
N THR A 638 20.09 -3.93 24.87
CA THR A 638 20.29 -4.23 23.45
C THR A 638 20.60 -2.95 22.67
N ALA A 639 19.78 -1.91 22.80
CA ALA A 639 19.97 -0.63 22.13
C ALA A 639 21.32 0.02 22.50
N GLU A 640 21.73 -0.01 23.77
CA GLU A 640 23.06 0.48 24.21
C GLU A 640 24.22 -0.30 23.58
N SER A 641 24.08 -1.61 23.43
CA SER A 641 25.08 -2.45 22.75
C SER A 641 25.20 -2.12 21.26
N GLU A 642 24.05 -1.85 20.60
CA GLU A 642 23.96 -1.47 19.18
C GLU A 642 24.47 -0.05 18.95
N LEU A 643 24.11 0.92 19.81
CA LEU A 643 24.70 2.26 19.84
C LEU A 643 26.24 2.18 19.97
N GLY A 644 26.75 1.35 20.86
CA GLY A 644 28.18 1.15 20.99
C GLY A 644 28.83 0.49 19.76
N THR A 645 28.11 -0.30 19.03
CA THR A 645 28.55 -0.90 17.75
C THR A 645 28.56 0.13 16.63
N LEU A 646 27.53 0.93 16.53
CA LEU A 646 27.42 2.03 15.57
C LEU A 646 28.50 3.09 15.83
N ASP A 647 28.71 3.49 17.08
CA ASP A 647 29.78 4.42 17.47
C ASP A 647 31.16 3.94 16.99
N ARG A 648 31.49 2.66 17.21
CA ARG A 648 32.76 2.08 16.72
C ARG A 648 32.85 2.11 15.18
N ALA A 649 31.76 1.85 14.47
CA ALA A 649 31.72 1.91 13.02
C ALA A 649 31.95 3.36 12.53
N LEU A 650 31.27 4.33 13.14
CA LEU A 650 31.42 5.77 12.85
C LEU A 650 32.84 6.25 13.13
N LEU A 651 33.41 5.97 14.31
CA LEU A 651 34.77 6.35 14.65
C LEU A 651 35.81 5.72 13.72
N ALA A 652 35.56 4.54 13.17
CA ALA A 652 36.43 3.91 12.17
C ALA A 652 36.41 4.61 10.79
N THR A 653 35.51 5.54 10.55
CA THR A 653 35.50 6.38 9.33
C THR A 653 36.48 7.55 9.42
N ARG A 654 37.05 7.85 10.60
CA ARG A 654 38.04 8.92 10.76
C ARG A 654 39.34 8.59 10.04
N ALA A 655 39.98 9.60 9.49
CA ALA A 655 41.34 9.51 8.97
C ALA A 655 42.36 9.29 10.09
N SER A 656 43.58 8.90 9.73
CA SER A 656 44.70 8.66 10.71
C SER A 656 44.98 9.88 11.58
N GLY A 657 44.66 11.09 11.13
CA GLY A 657 44.79 12.34 11.89
C GLY A 657 43.60 12.67 12.79
N GLY A 658 42.59 11.80 12.86
CA GLY A 658 41.39 11.99 13.69
C GLY A 658 40.28 12.83 13.05
N GLN A 659 40.49 13.37 11.83
CA GLN A 659 39.48 14.14 11.11
C GLN A 659 38.43 13.20 10.54
N TRP A 660 37.18 13.65 10.55
CA TRP A 660 36.07 12.97 9.87
C TRP A 660 36.28 12.96 8.35
N GLN A 661 35.93 11.87 7.70
CA GLN A 661 35.97 11.75 6.24
C GLN A 661 34.57 11.89 5.67
N SER A 662 34.47 12.42 4.45
CA SER A 662 33.19 12.49 3.74
C SER A 662 32.68 11.10 3.34
N LEU A 663 31.40 10.98 3.01
CA LEU A 663 30.76 9.74 2.55
C LEU A 663 31.50 9.08 1.37
N THR A 664 32.10 9.88 0.48
CA THR A 664 32.81 9.41 -0.70
C THR A 664 34.26 9.04 -0.45
N ALA A 665 34.86 9.49 0.67
CA ALA A 665 36.27 9.23 1.01
C ALA A 665 36.49 7.92 1.76
N VAL A 666 35.46 7.37 2.40
CA VAL A 666 35.53 6.10 3.12
C VAL A 666 35.36 4.89 2.20
N THR A 667 35.89 3.74 2.62
CA THR A 667 35.71 2.48 1.88
C THR A 667 34.26 1.99 1.92
N LEU A 668 33.83 1.24 0.91
CA LEU A 668 32.52 0.62 0.87
C LEU A 668 32.27 -0.24 2.13
N ALA A 669 33.29 -0.98 2.59
CA ALA A 669 33.17 -1.82 3.80
C ALA A 669 32.96 -1.01 5.10
N GLN A 670 33.50 0.20 5.19
CA GLN A 670 33.24 1.10 6.34
C GLN A 670 31.80 1.62 6.27
N ARG A 671 31.35 2.08 5.10
CA ARG A 671 29.97 2.53 4.88
C ARG A 671 28.97 1.44 5.25
N GLN A 672 29.12 0.23 4.69
CA GLN A 672 28.23 -0.90 4.98
C GLN A 672 28.16 -1.26 6.46
N ARG A 673 29.25 -1.06 7.23
CA ARG A 673 29.21 -1.30 8.69
C ARG A 673 28.40 -0.23 9.42
N VAL A 674 28.48 1.02 8.98
CA VAL A 674 27.65 2.10 9.54
C VAL A 674 26.19 1.84 9.18
N ASP A 675 25.89 1.56 7.91
CA ASP A 675 24.54 1.29 7.43
C ASP A 675 23.89 0.09 8.15
N ALA A 676 24.68 -0.98 8.37
CA ALA A 676 24.19 -2.14 9.11
C ALA A 676 23.99 -1.84 10.61
N GLY A 677 24.86 -1.01 11.21
CA GLY A 677 24.73 -0.63 12.61
C GLY A 677 23.52 0.25 12.88
N ILE A 678 23.26 1.22 12.00
CA ILE A 678 22.11 2.11 12.15
C ILE A 678 20.80 1.36 11.88
N GLY A 679 20.76 0.47 10.87
CA GLY A 679 19.59 -0.35 10.60
C GLY A 679 19.23 -1.30 11.74
N ALA A 680 20.23 -1.94 12.38
CA ALA A 680 19.99 -2.79 13.54
C ALA A 680 19.43 -1.99 14.74
N LEU A 681 19.99 -0.81 14.99
CA LEU A 681 19.53 0.07 16.07
C LEU A 681 18.09 0.55 15.83
N LEU A 682 17.74 0.96 14.61
CA LEU A 682 16.39 1.39 14.25
C LEU A 682 15.35 0.29 14.50
N GLU A 683 15.64 -0.96 14.14
CA GLU A 683 14.75 -2.10 14.41
C GLU A 683 14.49 -2.28 15.92
N THR A 684 15.50 -2.07 16.74
CA THR A 684 15.36 -2.16 18.20
C THR A 684 14.56 -0.97 18.75
N LEU A 685 14.86 0.25 18.30
CA LEU A 685 14.25 1.47 18.83
C LEU A 685 12.80 1.65 18.34
N ALA A 686 12.42 1.07 17.19
CA ALA A 686 11.07 1.14 16.66
C ALA A 686 9.99 0.60 17.61
N THR A 687 10.37 -0.22 18.59
CA THR A 687 9.43 -0.76 19.58
C THR A 687 9.21 0.18 20.77
N VAL A 688 10.00 1.23 20.95
CA VAL A 688 9.92 2.12 22.13
C VAL A 688 8.63 2.95 22.13
N PRO A 689 8.21 3.56 21.00
CA PRO A 689 6.93 4.29 20.95
C PRO A 689 5.74 3.44 21.41
N ASP A 690 5.61 2.21 20.90
CA ASP A 690 4.51 1.30 21.26
C ASP A 690 4.55 0.90 22.74
N LEU A 691 5.76 0.69 23.31
CA LEU A 691 5.93 0.36 24.73
C LEU A 691 5.56 1.51 25.67
N LEU A 692 5.68 2.76 25.20
CA LEU A 692 5.48 3.96 26.00
C LEU A 692 4.30 4.81 25.48
N GLU A 693 3.35 4.18 24.82
CA GLU A 693 2.15 4.83 24.34
C GLU A 693 1.24 5.30 25.48
N VAL A 694 0.73 6.52 25.34
CA VAL A 694 -0.30 7.08 26.23
C VAL A 694 -1.64 6.83 25.58
N PRO A 695 -2.51 6.01 26.18
CA PRO A 695 -3.84 5.77 25.61
C PRO A 695 -4.62 7.07 25.46
N PRO A 696 -5.51 7.16 24.48
CA PRO A 696 -6.37 8.33 24.32
C PRO A 696 -7.09 8.69 25.61
N ALA A 697 -6.91 9.93 26.07
CA ALA A 697 -7.52 10.44 27.31
C ALA A 697 -8.99 10.80 27.09
N HIS A 698 -9.91 9.83 27.15
CA HIS A 698 -11.35 10.10 27.07
C HIS A 698 -12.18 9.28 28.06
#